data_42a695c43d3111b25244b78fff2879cf
#
_entry.id   42a695c43d3111b25244b78fff2879cf
#
_cell.length_a   1.000
_cell.length_b   1.000
_cell.length_c   1.000
_cell.angle_alpha   90.00
_cell.angle_beta   90.00
_cell.angle_gamma   90.00
#
_symmetry.space_group_name_H-M   'P 1'
#
loop_
_entity.id
_entity.type
_entity.pdbx_description
1 polymer ?
#
loop_
_entity_poly.entity_id
_entity_poly.type
_entity_poly.pdbx_seq_one_letter_code
_entity_poly.pdbx_strand_id
1 'polypeptide(L)'
;MAPHSNSLSICTFNCRSIKSSVTEVVDLCNKFDVICLQEHWLLPNEISYLSNIHPDFLAVGHSAVNLSQEILIGRPYGGTGILYKRSLGQLVTAVDLNNARITAVVMSLTCGPTLLVSVYLPTDYGDNDSLDSFIETCAAITAIYQESEAVHIIIAGDFNCQLGNRYYKYLIDFVTENRLQLTDINRLDNVFTFCSDATNNVSWIDHIFCSVDLDRKISSCNILQEYVSSDHKPLCVTLDNIVSVTNGTLLHNNSDQLNNYILDWSNCNNDNIEAYRNKLDSLLCQVNIPNVLFDNNTDYSTANTKLLDNYYNAVMDCVTVASRVCIPSRMCNYNSPSYAIPGWNDYVKDKHEAARDAFLEWSYLGRPRSGPVYILMQRTRAQFKLSLRYCKQHEDLLRADALASSVSNKDYRKFWDNVHKANNDRATKYSDIIDGCVGDTAIADRWREHFEKLYNSVDDSNLRAQFHQRLIAAVSDNYIAVNITVQDIIDACCKQKLGKACGPDNISMEGIIYGTHRLYIHLCLLFNLFLKHCYLPTSFMQSTIVPLVKNKNGDLTSLDNYRAIAISNALSKLFEAVIAQYLQSDSDFDKFQFGFKRGLSTSLCTNILKQTVDYYTTRGSHVFVCFVDFNKAFDNVSHCKLFSKLLDDNVNCVIVRLLDFWYSNQECRVRWHNVVSVSFMIRNGTRQGSVLSPYLFSRYIRDMLGAVANSQIGCKIANQFINILAYADDLVLIAPSWRALQDLLSVLYSNANEINLSCNLNKTVTKNKN
;
A
#
# COMPACT_ATOMS: atom_id res chain seq x y z
N MET A 1 -11.14 -1.24 29.77
CA MET A 1 -11.32 0.18 30.04
C MET A 1 -11.66 0.87 28.75
N ALA A 2 -12.74 1.27 28.73
CA ALA A 2 -13.56 2.45 28.66
C ALA A 2 -13.60 3.11 27.25
N PRO A 3 -14.74 3.57 26.84
CA PRO A 3 -15.05 3.89 25.46
C PRO A 3 -14.44 5.22 25.04
N HIS A 4 -14.19 5.34 23.78
CA HIS A 4 -13.62 6.44 23.05
C HIS A 4 -14.21 7.80 23.45
N SER A 5 -13.38 8.59 24.11
CA SER A 5 -13.67 9.99 24.40
C SER A 5 -13.58 10.78 23.08
N ASN A 6 -14.56 11.66 22.83
CA ASN A 6 -14.53 12.69 21.78
C ASN A 6 -13.43 13.75 22.08
N SER A 7 -12.29 13.32 22.61
CA SER A 7 -11.18 14.17 23.07
C SER A 7 -10.10 14.28 22.01
N LEU A 8 -9.40 15.42 21.99
CA LEU A 8 -8.24 15.69 21.16
C LEU A 8 -7.02 15.92 22.07
N SER A 9 -5.97 15.15 21.87
CA SER A 9 -4.73 15.28 22.63
C SER A 9 -3.65 15.97 21.77
N ILE A 10 -3.06 17.04 22.28
CA ILE A 10 -2.06 17.87 21.62
C ILE A 10 -0.78 17.88 22.47
N CYS A 11 0.35 17.69 21.83
CA CYS A 11 1.67 17.76 22.47
C CYS A 11 2.54 18.76 21.72
N THR A 12 3.35 19.56 22.43
CA THR A 12 4.41 20.37 21.84
C THR A 12 5.78 19.89 22.33
N PHE A 13 6.75 19.83 21.41
CA PHE A 13 8.08 19.31 21.71
C PHE A 13 9.15 19.98 20.84
N ASN A 14 10.07 20.74 21.46
CA ASN A 14 11.30 21.15 20.79
C ASN A 14 12.26 19.94 20.75
N CYS A 15 12.35 19.30 19.57
CA CYS A 15 13.05 18.03 19.40
C CYS A 15 14.56 18.17 19.17
N ARG A 16 15.09 19.37 19.01
CA ARG A 16 16.52 19.67 18.82
C ARG A 16 17.21 18.69 17.87
N SER A 17 16.76 18.65 16.62
CA SER A 17 17.06 17.69 15.56
C SER A 17 16.17 16.45 15.57
N ILE A 18 15.21 16.44 14.67
CA ILE A 18 14.28 15.31 14.48
C ILE A 18 15.01 13.99 14.20
N LYS A 19 16.14 14.04 13.49
CA LYS A 19 16.94 12.84 13.15
C LYS A 19 17.57 12.19 14.39
N SER A 20 17.78 12.94 15.48
CA SER A 20 18.27 12.40 16.75
C SER A 20 17.17 12.01 17.72
N SER A 21 15.99 12.62 17.61
CA SER A 21 14.85 12.43 18.53
C SER A 21 13.72 11.62 17.90
N VAL A 22 13.94 11.02 16.74
CA VAL A 22 12.89 10.31 15.97
C VAL A 22 12.17 9.23 16.77
N THR A 23 12.90 8.47 17.58
CA THR A 23 12.33 7.39 18.42
C THR A 23 11.32 7.94 19.43
N GLU A 24 11.66 9.06 20.07
CA GLU A 24 10.79 9.72 21.03
C GLU A 24 9.57 10.38 20.36
N VAL A 25 9.76 10.97 19.18
CA VAL A 25 8.65 11.53 18.41
C VAL A 25 7.70 10.43 17.94
N VAL A 26 8.20 9.26 17.57
CA VAL A 26 7.36 8.09 17.28
C VAL A 26 6.57 7.64 18.50
N ASP A 27 7.19 7.63 19.69
CA ASP A 27 6.48 7.33 20.94
C ASP A 27 5.39 8.36 21.26
N LEU A 28 5.65 9.65 21.01
CA LEU A 28 4.63 10.70 21.11
C LEU A 28 3.48 10.51 20.12
N CYS A 29 3.77 10.09 18.88
CA CYS A 29 2.74 9.76 17.89
C CYS A 29 1.81 8.61 18.34
N ASN A 30 2.33 7.65 19.11
CA ASN A 30 1.52 6.59 19.68
C ASN A 30 0.58 7.06 20.81
N LYS A 31 0.93 8.19 21.49
CA LYS A 31 0.23 8.68 22.68
C LYS A 31 -0.74 9.84 22.37
N PHE A 32 -0.44 10.67 21.38
CA PHE A 32 -1.15 11.92 21.11
C PHE A 32 -1.74 11.95 19.69
N ASP A 33 -2.71 12.83 19.46
CA ASP A 33 -3.38 13.00 18.18
C ASP A 33 -2.70 14.04 17.30
N VAL A 34 -2.08 15.05 17.93
CA VAL A 34 -1.36 16.12 17.25
C VAL A 34 -0.08 16.46 18.00
N ILE A 35 1.01 16.70 17.26
CA ILE A 35 2.32 17.02 17.79
C ILE A 35 2.86 18.27 17.08
N CYS A 36 3.10 19.32 17.84
CA CYS A 36 3.77 20.53 17.40
C CYS A 36 5.27 20.39 17.64
N LEU A 37 6.08 20.44 16.61
CA LEU A 37 7.54 20.27 16.67
C LEU A 37 8.24 21.61 16.45
N GLN A 38 9.33 21.81 17.22
CA GLN A 38 10.25 22.91 17.04
C GLN A 38 11.67 22.36 16.89
N GLU A 39 12.52 23.12 16.22
CA GLU A 39 13.94 22.78 15.97
C GLU A 39 14.14 21.39 15.33
N HIS A 40 13.37 21.06 14.30
CA HIS A 40 13.54 19.77 13.60
C HIS A 40 14.81 19.68 12.75
N TRP A 41 15.47 20.81 12.44
CA TRP A 41 16.74 20.92 11.70
C TRP A 41 16.75 20.23 10.34
N LEU A 42 15.64 20.23 9.63
CA LEU A 42 15.54 19.70 8.26
C LEU A 42 15.78 20.82 7.23
N LEU A 43 16.47 20.45 6.15
CA LEU A 43 16.58 21.32 4.97
C LEU A 43 15.23 21.42 4.25
N PRO A 44 15.02 22.45 3.39
CA PRO A 44 13.77 22.59 2.63
C PRO A 44 13.41 21.34 1.79
N ASN A 45 14.38 20.68 1.20
CA ASN A 45 14.20 19.44 0.45
C ASN A 45 14.00 18.18 1.31
N GLU A 46 14.17 18.29 2.62
CA GLU A 46 13.99 17.19 3.57
C GLU A 46 12.67 17.30 4.36
N ILE A 47 11.85 18.32 4.18
CA ILE A 47 10.61 18.54 4.96
C ILE A 47 9.64 17.36 4.85
N SER A 48 9.61 16.69 3.70
CA SER A 48 8.83 15.45 3.51
C SER A 48 9.18 14.34 4.50
N TYR A 49 10.35 14.41 5.16
CA TYR A 49 10.74 13.52 6.24
C TYR A 49 9.75 13.51 7.41
N LEU A 50 9.15 14.67 7.73
CA LEU A 50 8.17 14.79 8.82
C LEU A 50 6.95 13.88 8.60
N SER A 51 6.45 13.78 7.36
CA SER A 51 5.33 12.90 7.01
C SER A 51 5.70 11.41 7.01
N ASN A 52 6.98 11.09 7.10
CA ASN A 52 7.49 9.71 7.08
C ASN A 52 7.91 9.20 8.47
N ILE A 53 7.74 10.01 9.53
CA ILE A 53 8.14 9.64 10.90
C ILE A 53 7.23 8.55 11.46
N HIS A 54 5.92 8.71 11.27
CA HIS A 54 4.93 7.77 11.79
C HIS A 54 3.86 7.49 10.73
N PRO A 55 3.49 6.21 10.49
CA PRO A 55 2.57 5.82 9.43
C PRO A 55 1.17 6.43 9.57
N ASP A 56 0.71 6.63 10.80
CA ASP A 56 -0.63 7.12 11.10
C ASP A 56 -0.72 8.65 11.15
N PHE A 57 0.37 9.34 10.81
CA PHE A 57 0.44 10.79 10.86
C PHE A 57 0.65 11.41 9.47
N LEU A 58 0.10 12.58 9.30
CA LEU A 58 0.42 13.54 8.25
C LEU A 58 1.22 14.67 8.90
N ALA A 59 1.96 15.42 8.08
CA ALA A 59 2.73 16.55 8.60
C ALA A 59 2.70 17.73 7.65
N VAL A 60 2.74 18.93 8.26
CA VAL A 60 3.04 20.19 7.61
C VAL A 60 4.25 20.78 8.34
N GLY A 61 5.19 21.39 7.62
CA GLY A 61 6.36 21.96 8.27
C GLY A 61 7.14 22.91 7.38
N HIS A 62 7.94 23.77 8.02
CA HIS A 62 8.78 24.78 7.37
C HIS A 62 10.22 24.70 7.88
N SER A 63 11.17 24.75 6.95
CA SER A 63 12.60 24.83 7.27
C SER A 63 12.98 26.27 7.61
N ALA A 64 13.86 26.43 8.60
CA ALA A 64 14.49 27.72 8.90
C ALA A 64 15.67 28.06 7.96
N VAL A 65 16.13 27.09 7.16
CA VAL A 65 17.29 27.26 6.27
C VAL A 65 16.82 27.73 4.89
N ASN A 66 17.34 28.88 4.45
CA ASN A 66 17.07 29.40 3.11
C ASN A 66 18.27 29.12 2.18
N LEU A 67 18.18 28.07 1.37
CA LEU A 67 19.26 27.67 0.43
C LEU A 67 19.39 28.56 -0.78
N SER A 68 18.45 29.51 -1.03
CA SER A 68 18.51 30.43 -2.18
C SER A 68 19.33 31.69 -1.88
N GLN A 69 19.57 32.01 -0.64
CA GLN A 69 20.24 33.24 -0.19
C GLN A 69 21.57 32.98 0.54
N GLU A 70 21.76 31.80 1.12
CA GLU A 70 22.94 31.51 1.95
C GLU A 70 23.54 30.14 1.66
N ILE A 71 24.87 30.07 1.67
CA ILE A 71 25.59 28.79 1.75
C ILE A 71 25.53 28.34 3.20
N LEU A 72 24.91 27.21 3.48
CA LEU A 72 24.85 26.64 4.83
C LEU A 72 26.27 26.31 5.34
N ILE A 73 26.78 27.11 6.27
CA ILE A 73 28.03 26.83 6.96
C ILE A 73 27.69 26.20 8.32
N GLY A 74 27.90 24.87 8.45
CA GLY A 74 27.61 24.16 9.69
C GLY A 74 26.38 23.23 9.63
N ARG A 75 25.70 23.08 10.77
CA ARG A 75 24.50 22.22 10.88
C ARG A 75 23.23 22.99 10.50
N PRO A 76 22.22 22.33 9.92
CA PRO A 76 20.88 22.91 9.83
C PRO A 76 20.37 23.31 11.22
N TYR A 77 19.52 24.32 11.28
CA TYR A 77 19.00 24.88 12.54
C TYR A 77 17.51 25.23 12.41
N GLY A 78 16.81 25.37 13.54
CA GLY A 78 15.43 25.83 13.64
C GLY A 78 14.45 24.91 12.90
N GLY A 79 13.39 25.54 12.38
CA GLY A 79 12.28 24.87 11.68
C GLY A 79 11.14 24.46 12.62
N THR A 80 9.90 24.58 12.13
CA THR A 80 8.68 24.22 12.86
C THR A 80 7.83 23.24 12.03
N GLY A 81 7.04 22.41 12.72
CA GLY A 81 6.16 21.44 12.07
C GLY A 81 5.00 21.04 12.93
N ILE A 82 3.95 20.54 12.31
CA ILE A 82 2.76 19.98 12.96
C ILE A 82 2.54 18.61 12.36
N LEU A 83 2.61 17.57 13.21
CA LEU A 83 2.21 16.20 12.88
C LEU A 83 0.81 15.98 13.44
N TYR A 84 -0.07 15.37 12.67
CA TYR A 84 -1.44 15.06 13.11
C TYR A 84 -1.89 13.72 12.57
N LYS A 85 -2.71 13.01 13.36
CA LYS A 85 -3.24 11.70 12.95
C LYS A 85 -3.98 11.80 11.62
N ARG A 86 -3.78 10.84 10.75
CA ARG A 86 -4.49 10.75 9.45
C ARG A 86 -6.00 10.73 9.60
N SER A 87 -6.52 10.21 10.70
CA SER A 87 -7.95 10.24 11.04
C SER A 87 -8.50 11.66 11.17
N LEU A 88 -7.63 12.63 11.45
CA LEU A 88 -7.99 14.06 11.51
C LEU A 88 -7.81 14.76 10.14
N GLY A 89 -7.27 14.07 9.14
CA GLY A 89 -6.87 14.69 7.87
C GLY A 89 -7.98 15.44 7.13
N GLN A 90 -9.23 14.99 7.23
CA GLN A 90 -10.38 15.70 6.63
C GLN A 90 -10.79 16.94 7.42
N LEU A 91 -10.37 17.02 8.67
CA LEU A 91 -10.67 18.18 9.56
C LEU A 91 -9.56 19.21 9.52
N VAL A 92 -8.39 18.92 8.90
CA VAL A 92 -7.19 19.74 8.95
C VAL A 92 -6.89 20.32 7.57
N THR A 93 -6.78 21.65 7.49
CA THR A 93 -6.34 22.38 6.29
C THR A 93 -5.05 23.12 6.62
N ALA A 94 -3.99 22.90 5.84
CA ALA A 94 -2.72 23.62 6.01
C ALA A 94 -2.88 25.09 5.62
N VAL A 95 -2.26 25.97 6.40
CA VAL A 95 -2.14 27.39 6.06
C VAL A 95 -0.80 27.61 5.38
N ASP A 96 -0.83 28.14 4.17
CA ASP A 96 0.39 28.42 3.41
C ASP A 96 1.07 29.67 3.98
N LEU A 97 2.24 29.49 4.57
CA LEU A 97 2.98 30.54 5.26
C LEU A 97 4.43 30.57 4.78
N ASN A 98 4.91 31.74 4.47
CA ASN A 98 6.33 31.96 4.21
C ASN A 98 7.05 32.46 5.48
N ASN A 99 6.97 31.67 6.57
CA ASN A 99 7.59 32.00 7.85
C ASN A 99 8.32 30.79 8.44
N ALA A 100 9.60 30.91 8.68
CA ALA A 100 10.45 29.83 9.18
C ALA A 100 10.21 29.48 10.67
N ARG A 101 9.53 30.35 11.43
CA ARG A 101 9.28 30.24 12.87
C ARG A 101 7.85 29.80 13.21
N ILE A 102 6.98 29.73 12.21
CA ILE A 102 5.54 29.47 12.40
C ILE A 102 5.11 28.39 11.40
N THR A 103 4.43 27.38 11.90
CA THR A 103 3.64 26.43 11.08
C THR A 103 2.21 26.44 11.61
N ALA A 104 1.21 26.58 10.75
CA ALA A 104 -0.17 26.63 11.16
C ALA A 104 -1.09 25.74 10.31
N VAL A 105 -2.15 25.25 10.96
CA VAL A 105 -3.24 24.50 10.32
C VAL A 105 -4.58 24.97 10.89
N VAL A 106 -5.62 24.98 10.07
CA VAL A 106 -7.00 25.18 10.53
C VAL A 106 -7.66 23.81 10.71
N MET A 107 -8.22 23.57 11.90
CA MET A 107 -8.92 22.34 12.25
C MET A 107 -10.43 22.64 12.36
N SER A 108 -11.26 21.87 11.63
CA SER A 108 -12.72 21.94 11.73
C SER A 108 -13.20 21.11 12.92
N LEU A 109 -13.26 21.73 14.09
CA LEU A 109 -13.70 21.10 15.34
C LEU A 109 -15.19 21.35 15.61
N THR A 110 -15.79 20.59 16.55
CA THR A 110 -17.23 20.76 16.91
C THR A 110 -17.57 22.14 17.47
N CYS A 111 -16.60 22.82 18.06
CA CYS A 111 -16.75 24.19 18.57
C CYS A 111 -16.57 25.28 17.51
N GLY A 112 -16.19 24.90 16.28
CA GLY A 112 -15.92 25.81 15.16
C GLY A 112 -14.50 25.70 14.63
N PRO A 113 -14.20 26.34 13.48
CA PRO A 113 -12.87 26.39 12.91
C PRO A 113 -11.85 26.90 13.93
N THR A 114 -10.79 26.12 14.16
CA THR A 114 -9.76 26.37 15.16
C THR A 114 -8.40 26.42 14.49
N LEU A 115 -7.68 27.53 14.63
CA LEU A 115 -6.31 27.67 14.17
C LEU A 115 -5.36 27.03 15.19
N LEU A 116 -4.57 26.04 14.78
CA LEU A 116 -3.48 25.47 15.58
C LEU A 116 -2.15 25.96 15.02
N VAL A 117 -1.33 26.55 15.88
CA VAL A 117 -0.04 27.14 15.55
C VAL A 117 1.08 26.45 16.32
N SER A 118 2.08 25.95 15.60
CA SER A 118 3.39 25.53 16.16
C SER A 118 4.37 26.68 15.99
N VAL A 119 4.98 27.13 17.09
CA VAL A 119 5.83 28.32 17.10
C VAL A 119 7.20 28.06 17.73
N TYR A 120 8.24 28.70 17.15
CA TYR A 120 9.59 28.79 17.72
C TYR A 120 10.05 30.24 17.78
N LEU A 121 9.85 30.89 18.93
CA LEU A 121 10.15 32.31 19.10
C LEU A 121 11.67 32.55 19.28
N PRO A 122 12.17 33.76 18.95
CA PRO A 122 13.58 34.09 19.13
C PRO A 122 14.06 34.00 20.58
N THR A 123 15.28 33.52 20.76
CA THR A 123 15.99 33.55 22.06
C THR A 123 16.40 34.97 22.40
N ASP A 124 16.29 35.36 23.68
CA ASP A 124 16.72 36.65 24.19
C ASP A 124 18.26 36.72 24.33
N TYR A 125 18.90 37.43 23.41
CA TYR A 125 20.33 37.71 23.43
C TYR A 125 20.68 39.00 24.14
N GLY A 126 19.68 39.71 24.70
CA GLY A 126 19.83 41.00 25.40
C GLY A 126 19.91 42.22 24.48
N ASP A 127 19.87 42.04 23.16
CA ASP A 127 19.89 43.08 22.14
C ASP A 127 18.45 43.46 21.70
N ASN A 128 18.33 44.54 20.92
CA ASN A 128 17.03 45.01 20.43
C ASN A 128 16.57 44.19 19.20
N ASP A 129 17.45 43.68 18.40
CA ASP A 129 17.13 42.91 17.18
C ASP A 129 16.38 41.62 17.54
N SER A 130 16.83 40.92 18.59
CA SER A 130 16.11 39.75 19.11
C SER A 130 14.74 40.06 19.67
N LEU A 131 14.58 41.23 20.35
CA LEU A 131 13.28 41.70 20.84
C LEU A 131 12.34 42.07 19.68
N ASP A 132 12.84 42.83 18.71
CA ASP A 132 12.04 43.22 17.54
C ASP A 132 11.57 41.97 16.76
N SER A 133 12.43 41.00 16.55
CA SER A 133 12.06 39.70 15.92
C SER A 133 11.01 38.93 16.75
N PHE A 134 11.06 39.00 18.08
CA PHE A 134 10.06 38.40 18.96
C PHE A 134 8.69 39.08 18.77
N ILE A 135 8.65 40.41 18.80
CA ILE A 135 7.41 41.21 18.62
C ILE A 135 6.84 40.96 17.19
N GLU A 136 7.69 40.98 16.17
CA GLU A 136 7.28 40.71 14.78
C GLU A 136 6.66 39.32 14.62
N THR A 137 7.24 38.29 15.27
CA THR A 137 6.69 36.95 15.22
C THR A 137 5.33 36.85 15.91
N CYS A 138 5.15 37.51 17.06
CA CYS A 138 3.85 37.62 17.75
C CYS A 138 2.80 38.33 16.86
N ALA A 139 3.19 39.42 16.21
CA ALA A 139 2.30 40.15 15.29
C ALA A 139 1.91 39.32 14.08
N ALA A 140 2.85 38.51 13.53
CA ALA A 140 2.55 37.60 12.45
C ALA A 140 1.51 36.52 12.86
N ILE A 141 1.59 35.97 14.07
CA ILE A 141 0.59 35.01 14.58
C ILE A 141 -0.80 35.72 14.67
N THR A 142 -0.87 36.97 15.16
CA THR A 142 -2.11 37.70 15.20
C THR A 142 -2.71 37.91 13.80
N ALA A 143 -1.88 38.26 12.81
CA ALA A 143 -2.33 38.45 11.43
C ALA A 143 -2.87 37.13 10.84
N ILE A 144 -2.15 36.03 11.02
CA ILE A 144 -2.59 34.70 10.59
C ILE A 144 -3.92 34.28 11.20
N TYR A 145 -4.12 34.59 12.50
CA TYR A 145 -5.37 34.30 13.17
C TYR A 145 -6.54 35.10 12.59
N GLN A 146 -6.36 36.39 12.33
CA GLN A 146 -7.38 37.24 11.75
C GLN A 146 -7.73 36.87 10.30
N GLU A 147 -6.74 36.46 9.51
CA GLU A 147 -6.92 36.09 8.10
C GLU A 147 -7.49 34.67 7.93
N SER A 148 -7.33 33.78 8.93
CA SER A 148 -7.74 32.39 8.85
C SER A 148 -9.24 32.13 8.98
N GLU A 149 -10.07 33.13 9.27
CA GLU A 149 -11.51 33.00 9.59
C GLU A 149 -11.78 32.01 10.75
N ALA A 150 -10.76 31.62 11.51
CA ALA A 150 -10.90 30.72 12.63
C ALA A 150 -11.58 31.43 13.83
N VAL A 151 -12.54 30.72 14.45
CA VAL A 151 -13.25 31.23 15.65
C VAL A 151 -12.38 31.10 16.89
N HIS A 152 -11.53 30.07 16.90
CA HIS A 152 -10.67 29.72 18.03
C HIS A 152 -9.22 29.55 17.58
N ILE A 153 -8.28 29.69 18.53
CA ILE A 153 -6.86 29.52 18.30
C ILE A 153 -6.23 28.68 19.44
N ILE A 154 -5.28 27.83 19.08
CA ILE A 154 -4.35 27.15 19.98
C ILE A 154 -2.93 27.46 19.49
N ILE A 155 -2.07 27.97 20.34
CA ILE A 155 -0.67 28.24 20.05
C ILE A 155 0.17 27.38 20.98
N ALA A 156 1.04 26.55 20.42
CA ALA A 156 1.87 25.62 21.16
C ALA A 156 3.30 25.66 20.62
N GLY A 157 4.29 25.72 21.49
CA GLY A 157 5.67 25.75 21.05
C GLY A 157 6.66 26.24 22.08
N ASP A 158 7.89 26.50 21.59
CA ASP A 158 8.96 27.09 22.34
C ASP A 158 8.92 28.62 22.19
N PHE A 159 8.56 29.29 23.28
CA PHE A 159 8.44 30.75 23.32
C PHE A 159 9.74 31.43 23.72
N ASN A 160 10.77 30.67 24.13
CA ASN A 160 12.01 31.23 24.67
C ASN A 160 11.78 32.32 25.75
N CYS A 161 10.67 32.22 26.42
CA CYS A 161 10.18 33.23 27.39
C CYS A 161 9.66 32.53 28.64
N GLN A 162 10.17 32.92 29.81
CA GLN A 162 9.67 32.47 31.10
C GLN A 162 9.17 33.66 31.94
N LEU A 163 8.41 33.38 33.00
CA LEU A 163 7.96 34.39 33.97
C LEU A 163 9.14 35.24 34.48
N GLY A 164 9.03 36.58 34.33
CA GLY A 164 9.98 37.54 34.86
C GLY A 164 11.17 37.87 33.95
N ASN A 165 11.27 37.27 32.74
CA ASN A 165 12.29 37.72 31.80
C ASN A 165 11.83 38.96 31.00
N ARG A 166 12.78 39.51 30.18
CA ARG A 166 12.51 40.73 29.36
C ARG A 166 11.34 40.60 28.41
N TYR A 167 11.13 39.42 27.80
CA TYR A 167 10.07 39.16 26.83
C TYR A 167 8.70 38.97 27.47
N TYR A 168 8.63 38.63 28.75
CA TYR A 168 7.38 38.29 29.43
C TYR A 168 6.32 39.38 29.34
N LYS A 169 6.71 40.64 29.45
CA LYS A 169 5.77 41.78 29.32
C LYS A 169 5.10 41.80 27.94
N TYR A 170 5.90 41.64 26.87
CA TYR A 170 5.41 41.62 25.50
C TYR A 170 4.56 40.40 25.19
N LEU A 171 4.91 39.23 25.79
CA LEU A 171 4.10 38.04 25.72
C LEU A 171 2.74 38.21 26.37
N ILE A 172 2.65 38.86 27.54
CA ILE A 172 1.39 39.14 28.22
C ILE A 172 0.54 40.15 27.42
N ASP A 173 1.15 41.16 26.83
CA ASP A 173 0.45 42.08 25.93
C ASP A 173 -0.17 41.34 24.74
N PHE A 174 0.62 40.48 24.07
CA PHE A 174 0.15 39.65 22.97
C PHE A 174 -1.01 38.71 23.38
N VAL A 175 -0.89 38.02 24.52
CA VAL A 175 -1.93 37.11 25.06
C VAL A 175 -3.22 37.88 25.35
N THR A 176 -3.11 39.10 25.93
CA THR A 176 -4.24 39.94 26.29
C THR A 176 -4.96 40.49 25.05
N GLU A 177 -4.19 40.96 24.06
CA GLU A 177 -4.73 41.49 22.79
C GLU A 177 -5.51 40.43 22.00
N ASN A 178 -5.03 39.19 22.00
CA ASN A 178 -5.68 38.08 21.32
C ASN A 178 -6.69 37.31 22.19
N ARG A 179 -6.98 37.78 23.42
CA ARG A 179 -7.92 37.14 24.38
C ARG A 179 -7.62 35.69 24.66
N LEU A 180 -6.36 35.37 24.83
CA LEU A 180 -5.88 34.02 25.11
C LEU A 180 -5.81 33.72 26.60
N GLN A 181 -5.79 32.44 26.96
CA GLN A 181 -5.48 31.93 28.28
C GLN A 181 -4.08 31.34 28.29
N LEU A 182 -3.36 31.60 29.39
CA LEU A 182 -2.06 30.96 29.68
C LEU A 182 -2.31 29.54 30.21
N THR A 183 -2.65 28.64 29.34
CA THR A 183 -3.23 27.32 29.66
C THR A 183 -2.38 26.47 30.59
N ASP A 184 -1.10 26.36 30.28
CA ASP A 184 -0.13 25.58 31.06
C ASP A 184 0.23 26.28 32.36
N ILE A 185 0.44 27.60 32.33
CA ILE A 185 0.80 28.42 33.53
C ILE A 185 -0.32 28.40 34.57
N ASN A 186 -1.58 28.42 34.12
CA ASN A 186 -2.74 28.36 35.02
C ASN A 186 -3.01 27.00 35.65
N ARG A 187 -2.39 25.90 35.15
CA ARG A 187 -2.68 24.53 35.56
C ARG A 187 -1.49 23.78 36.18
N LEU A 188 -0.29 24.30 35.99
CA LEU A 188 0.93 23.63 36.44
C LEU A 188 1.70 24.55 37.38
N ASP A 189 2.24 24.02 38.46
CA ASP A 189 3.04 24.72 39.44
C ASP A 189 4.43 24.08 39.56
N ASN A 190 5.47 24.92 39.75
CA ASN A 190 6.85 24.50 40.02
C ASN A 190 7.40 23.47 39.02
N VAL A 191 7.10 23.63 37.75
CA VAL A 191 7.54 22.75 36.65
C VAL A 191 8.57 23.46 35.76
N PHE A 192 9.19 22.71 34.86
CA PHE A 192 10.08 23.24 33.82
C PHE A 192 9.91 22.39 32.56
N THR A 193 10.14 23.03 31.42
CA THR A 193 10.13 22.38 30.11
C THR A 193 11.51 22.28 29.49
N PHE A 194 12.46 23.06 29.95
CA PHE A 194 13.84 23.09 29.47
C PHE A 194 14.85 22.83 30.62
N CYS A 195 15.87 22.01 30.31
CA CYS A 195 16.98 21.75 31.24
C CYS A 195 18.31 21.78 30.49
N SER A 196 19.11 22.83 30.70
CA SER A 196 20.41 22.98 30.02
C SER A 196 21.36 21.80 30.29
N ASP A 197 21.84 21.15 29.26
CA ASP A 197 22.86 20.07 29.36
C ASP A 197 24.20 20.55 29.94
N ALA A 198 24.53 21.83 29.76
CA ALA A 198 25.81 22.40 30.16
C ALA A 198 25.80 22.90 31.61
N THR A 199 24.73 23.54 32.04
CA THR A 199 24.64 24.27 33.31
C THR A 199 23.68 23.63 34.31
N ASN A 200 22.85 22.68 33.88
CA ASN A 200 21.72 22.12 34.64
C ASN A 200 20.68 23.18 35.08
N ASN A 201 20.72 24.35 34.50
CA ASN A 201 19.71 25.35 34.74
C ASN A 201 18.40 24.90 34.12
N VAL A 202 17.29 25.08 34.85
CA VAL A 202 15.96 24.75 34.38
C VAL A 202 15.19 26.03 34.08
N SER A 203 14.35 25.97 33.06
CA SER A 203 13.51 27.07 32.63
C SER A 203 12.15 26.53 32.12
N TRP A 204 11.12 27.34 32.25
CA TRP A 204 9.82 27.04 31.70
C TRP A 204 9.59 27.98 30.51
N ILE A 205 9.88 27.52 29.32
CA ILE A 205 9.93 28.31 28.08
C ILE A 205 9.07 27.77 26.96
N ASP A 206 8.61 26.52 27.08
CA ASP A 206 7.60 25.93 26.17
C ASP A 206 6.22 26.14 26.79
N HIS A 207 5.28 26.65 25.98
CA HIS A 207 3.96 27.04 26.46
C HIS A 207 2.85 26.56 25.50
N ILE A 208 1.63 26.43 26.05
CA ILE A 208 0.39 26.25 25.28
C ILE A 208 -0.61 27.33 25.72
N PHE A 209 -1.03 28.11 24.76
CA PHE A 209 -2.06 29.16 24.95
C PHE A 209 -3.25 28.86 24.05
N CYS A 210 -4.45 29.13 24.50
CA CYS A 210 -5.65 28.94 23.68
C CYS A 210 -6.75 29.97 23.98
N SER A 211 -7.74 30.06 23.10
CA SER A 211 -8.93 30.87 23.30
C SER A 211 -9.66 30.43 24.56
N VAL A 212 -10.32 31.40 25.26
CA VAL A 212 -11.03 31.19 26.54
C VAL A 212 -12.02 30.02 26.49
N ASP A 213 -12.76 29.88 25.39
CA ASP A 213 -13.77 28.81 25.27
C ASP A 213 -13.15 27.41 25.09
N LEU A 214 -11.98 27.33 24.45
CA LEU A 214 -11.21 26.07 24.35
C LEU A 214 -10.54 25.74 25.68
N ASP A 215 -10.03 26.75 26.39
CA ASP A 215 -9.39 26.53 27.69
C ASP A 215 -10.32 25.84 28.68
N ARG A 216 -11.62 26.19 28.68
CA ARG A 216 -12.64 25.53 29.52
C ARG A 216 -12.86 24.03 29.18
N LYS A 217 -12.46 23.58 28.00
CA LYS A 217 -12.61 22.19 27.54
C LYS A 217 -11.37 21.35 27.82
N ILE A 218 -10.31 21.94 28.33
CA ILE A 218 -9.08 21.23 28.67
C ILE A 218 -9.30 20.41 29.94
N SER A 219 -9.20 19.09 29.81
CA SER A 219 -9.35 18.12 30.91
C SER A 219 -8.02 17.74 31.57
N SER A 220 -6.90 17.85 30.84
CA SER A 220 -5.57 17.56 31.41
C SER A 220 -4.49 18.43 30.76
N CYS A 221 -3.48 18.79 31.56
CA CYS A 221 -2.27 19.47 31.13
C CYS A 221 -1.08 18.85 31.88
N ASN A 222 -0.07 18.32 31.17
CA ASN A 222 1.02 17.59 31.77
C ASN A 222 2.34 17.79 31.01
N ILE A 223 3.47 17.68 31.73
CA ILE A 223 4.81 17.64 31.14
C ILE A 223 5.37 16.24 31.28
N LEU A 224 5.85 15.66 30.17
CA LEU A 224 6.43 14.31 30.15
C LEU A 224 7.92 14.38 30.43
N GLN A 225 8.34 13.88 31.59
CA GLN A 225 9.72 13.99 32.06
C GLN A 225 10.65 12.88 31.54
N GLU A 226 10.09 11.80 31.02
CA GLU A 226 10.84 10.61 30.58
C GLU A 226 11.60 10.78 29.26
N TYR A 227 11.44 11.87 28.54
CA TYR A 227 12.08 12.13 27.25
C TYR A 227 13.46 12.74 27.44
N VAL A 228 14.51 12.13 26.83
CA VAL A 228 15.94 12.45 27.13
C VAL A 228 16.76 12.82 25.89
N SER A 229 16.21 12.69 24.68
CA SER A 229 16.94 13.01 23.44
C SER A 229 17.12 14.51 23.23
N SER A 230 16.26 15.32 23.85
CA SER A 230 16.31 16.79 23.84
C SER A 230 16.52 17.31 25.27
N ASP A 231 17.02 18.54 25.39
CA ASP A 231 17.04 19.32 26.60
C ASP A 231 15.66 19.94 26.93
N HIS A 232 14.69 19.89 26.01
CA HIS A 232 13.29 20.21 26.25
C HIS A 232 12.48 18.98 26.64
N LYS A 233 11.34 19.22 27.32
CA LYS A 233 10.36 18.21 27.73
C LYS A 233 9.03 18.44 27.03
N PRO A 234 8.39 17.38 26.50
CA PRO A 234 7.09 17.52 25.87
C PRO A 234 6.03 18.07 26.84
N LEU A 235 5.33 19.13 26.44
CA LEU A 235 4.19 19.68 27.14
C LEU A 235 2.90 19.30 26.40
N CYS A 236 1.92 18.77 27.12
CA CYS A 236 0.75 18.10 26.53
C CYS A 236 -0.55 18.61 27.16
N VAL A 237 -1.60 18.71 26.33
CA VAL A 237 -2.97 19.01 26.76
C VAL A 237 -3.96 18.04 26.12
N THR A 238 -5.06 17.77 26.82
CA THR A 238 -6.20 17.02 26.28
C THR A 238 -7.45 17.88 26.39
N LEU A 239 -8.19 18.00 25.29
CA LEU A 239 -9.44 18.75 25.21
C LEU A 239 -10.59 17.77 24.99
N ASP A 240 -11.65 17.86 25.75
CA ASP A 240 -12.80 16.97 25.71
C ASP A 240 -13.94 17.52 24.86
N ASN A 241 -14.72 16.62 24.22
CA ASN A 241 -15.91 16.91 23.44
C ASN A 241 -15.72 17.90 22.28
N ILE A 242 -14.57 17.87 21.61
CA ILE A 242 -14.27 18.80 20.51
C ILE A 242 -14.11 18.11 19.14
N VAL A 243 -14.11 16.79 19.10
CA VAL A 243 -14.11 16.02 17.85
C VAL A 243 -15.44 15.26 17.75
N SER A 244 -16.21 15.48 16.69
CA SER A 244 -17.42 14.69 16.47
C SER A 244 -17.05 13.34 15.90
N VAL A 245 -17.24 12.27 16.68
CA VAL A 245 -17.38 10.93 16.12
C VAL A 245 -18.80 10.88 15.55
N THR A 246 -18.95 11.06 14.26
CA THR A 246 -20.22 10.78 13.58
C THR A 246 -20.49 9.28 13.70
N ASN A 247 -21.24 8.87 14.70
CA ASN A 247 -21.97 7.60 14.69
C ASN A 247 -23.02 7.71 13.58
N GLY A 248 -22.59 7.45 12.35
CA GLY A 248 -23.48 7.38 11.20
C GLY A 248 -24.41 6.21 11.34
N THR A 249 -25.67 6.48 11.65
CA THR A 249 -26.80 5.62 11.29
C THR A 249 -26.68 5.26 9.81
N LEU A 250 -26.69 3.96 9.56
CA LEU A 250 -26.73 3.32 8.25
C LEU A 250 -27.76 3.99 7.32
N LEU A 251 -27.30 4.80 6.39
CA LEU A 251 -27.97 5.09 5.12
C LEU A 251 -26.97 4.78 4.02
N HIS A 252 -27.35 3.83 3.19
CA HIS A 252 -26.67 3.46 1.97
C HIS A 252 -26.37 4.70 1.10
N ASN A 253 -25.11 5.08 1.00
CA ASN A 253 -24.42 5.66 -0.15
C ASN A 253 -23.13 6.30 0.35
N ASN A 254 -22.04 5.55 0.29
CA ASN A 254 -20.66 6.01 0.03
C ASN A 254 -19.67 4.91 0.39
N SER A 255 -19.27 4.14 -0.59
CA SER A 255 -18.32 3.03 -0.50
C SER A 255 -16.85 3.46 -0.32
N ASP A 256 -16.54 4.75 -0.16
CA ASP A 256 -15.17 5.25 -0.29
C ASP A 256 -14.44 5.59 1.02
N GLN A 257 -15.05 5.42 2.20
CA GLN A 257 -14.47 5.89 3.47
C GLN A 257 -13.93 4.82 4.43
N LEU A 258 -13.87 3.53 4.05
CA LEU A 258 -13.55 2.42 4.97
C LEU A 258 -12.17 1.77 4.76
N ASN A 259 -11.26 2.36 4.00
CA ASN A 259 -10.09 1.66 3.47
C ASN A 259 -8.78 1.78 4.27
N ASN A 260 -8.76 2.27 5.50
CA ASN A 260 -7.51 2.49 6.23
C ASN A 260 -7.11 1.38 7.23
N TYR A 261 -7.93 0.36 7.43
CA TYR A 261 -7.60 -0.77 8.30
C TYR A 261 -7.48 -2.06 7.51
N ILE A 262 -6.32 -2.70 7.58
CA ILE A 262 -6.12 -4.07 7.09
C ILE A 262 -6.21 -5.02 8.28
N LEU A 263 -6.96 -6.11 8.11
CA LEU A 263 -6.99 -7.19 9.07
C LEU A 263 -5.62 -7.87 9.13
N ASP A 264 -5.05 -8.00 10.31
CA ASP A 264 -3.71 -8.56 10.48
C ASP A 264 -3.76 -10.06 10.79
N TRP A 265 -4.08 -10.84 9.76
CA TRP A 265 -4.09 -12.29 9.83
C TRP A 265 -2.72 -12.91 10.15
N SER A 266 -1.63 -12.18 9.90
CA SER A 266 -0.27 -12.69 10.14
C SER A 266 0.09 -12.74 11.62
N ASN A 267 -0.55 -11.91 12.45
CA ASN A 267 -0.35 -11.83 13.90
C ASN A 267 -1.49 -12.50 14.70
N CYS A 268 -2.39 -13.25 14.04
CA CYS A 268 -3.43 -14.00 14.69
C CYS A 268 -2.87 -15.20 15.47
N ASN A 269 -3.30 -15.36 16.70
CA ASN A 269 -3.12 -16.59 17.46
C ASN A 269 -4.27 -17.59 17.17
N ASN A 270 -4.16 -18.82 17.73
CA ASN A 270 -5.18 -19.84 17.55
C ASN A 270 -6.53 -19.43 18.13
N ASP A 271 -6.55 -18.68 19.23
CA ASP A 271 -7.79 -18.23 19.89
C ASP A 271 -8.56 -17.24 19.01
N ASN A 272 -7.85 -16.33 18.30
CA ASN A 272 -8.47 -15.42 17.33
C ASN A 272 -9.12 -16.18 16.17
N ILE A 273 -8.45 -17.21 15.66
CA ILE A 273 -8.97 -18.03 14.55
C ILE A 273 -10.17 -18.85 15.01
N GLU A 274 -10.13 -19.41 16.22
CA GLU A 274 -11.25 -20.17 16.78
C GLU A 274 -12.46 -19.26 17.08
N ALA A 275 -12.23 -18.09 17.66
CA ALA A 275 -13.27 -17.07 17.85
C ALA A 275 -13.90 -16.65 16.51
N TYR A 276 -13.07 -16.46 15.47
CA TYR A 276 -13.53 -16.18 14.12
C TYR A 276 -14.44 -17.28 13.57
N ARG A 277 -14.02 -18.54 13.66
CA ARG A 277 -14.80 -19.70 13.22
C ARG A 277 -16.15 -19.79 13.93
N ASN A 278 -16.14 -19.67 15.25
CA ASN A 278 -17.36 -19.73 16.06
C ASN A 278 -18.33 -18.59 15.70
N LYS A 279 -17.82 -17.37 15.55
CA LYS A 279 -18.62 -16.22 15.13
C LYS A 279 -19.17 -16.38 13.73
N LEU A 280 -18.33 -16.81 12.79
CA LEU A 280 -18.74 -17.06 11.40
C LEU A 280 -19.84 -18.12 11.31
N ASP A 281 -19.71 -19.26 12.00
CA ASP A 281 -20.74 -20.29 12.02
C ASP A 281 -22.07 -19.79 12.59
N SER A 282 -22.03 -19.01 13.68
CA SER A 282 -23.23 -18.43 14.27
C SER A 282 -23.98 -17.49 13.31
N LEU A 283 -23.25 -16.74 12.48
CA LEU A 283 -23.83 -15.85 11.47
C LEU A 283 -24.37 -16.64 10.27
N LEU A 284 -23.59 -17.59 9.75
CA LEU A 284 -24.00 -18.41 8.61
C LEU A 284 -25.22 -19.30 8.89
N CYS A 285 -25.46 -19.70 10.14
CA CYS A 285 -26.71 -20.40 10.54
C CYS A 285 -27.97 -19.57 10.27
N GLN A 286 -27.86 -18.23 10.21
CA GLN A 286 -28.98 -17.32 10.02
C GLN A 286 -29.20 -16.96 8.55
N VAL A 287 -28.27 -17.34 7.66
CA VAL A 287 -28.37 -17.05 6.22
C VAL A 287 -29.43 -17.93 5.59
N ASN A 288 -30.47 -17.30 5.04
CA ASN A 288 -31.53 -17.99 4.35
C ASN A 288 -31.07 -18.45 2.95
N ILE A 289 -31.18 -19.77 2.69
CA ILE A 289 -30.84 -20.36 1.39
C ILE A 289 -32.08 -20.25 0.47
N PRO A 290 -31.99 -19.57 -0.69
CA PRO A 290 -33.12 -19.36 -1.56
C PRO A 290 -33.47 -20.63 -2.36
N ASN A 291 -34.28 -21.52 -1.77
CA ASN A 291 -34.64 -22.82 -2.35
C ASN A 291 -35.22 -22.71 -3.76
N VAL A 292 -35.95 -21.64 -4.05
CA VAL A 292 -36.54 -21.36 -5.38
C VAL A 292 -35.49 -21.37 -6.50
N LEU A 293 -34.24 -20.98 -6.22
CA LEU A 293 -33.17 -20.95 -7.22
C LEU A 293 -32.69 -22.37 -7.62
N PHE A 294 -33.02 -23.40 -6.85
CA PHE A 294 -32.64 -24.79 -7.15
C PHE A 294 -33.68 -25.52 -7.99
N ASP A 295 -34.89 -24.97 -8.17
CA ASP A 295 -35.95 -25.57 -8.99
C ASP A 295 -35.61 -25.54 -10.47
N ASN A 296 -35.90 -26.62 -11.20
CA ASN A 296 -35.53 -26.78 -12.62
C ASN A 296 -36.38 -25.94 -13.59
N ASN A 297 -37.49 -25.35 -13.13
CA ASN A 297 -38.44 -24.60 -13.95
C ASN A 297 -38.23 -23.07 -13.88
N THR A 298 -37.15 -22.58 -13.31
CA THR A 298 -36.90 -21.12 -13.19
C THR A 298 -36.08 -20.63 -14.36
N ASP A 299 -36.74 -19.99 -15.35
CA ASP A 299 -36.10 -19.24 -16.40
C ASP A 299 -35.29 -18.04 -15.83
N TYR A 300 -34.31 -17.56 -16.60
CA TYR A 300 -33.55 -16.36 -16.31
C TYR A 300 -34.52 -15.17 -16.13
N SER A 301 -34.78 -14.80 -14.85
CA SER A 301 -35.63 -13.65 -14.54
C SER A 301 -34.82 -12.65 -13.68
N THR A 302 -35.15 -11.38 -13.80
CA THR A 302 -34.55 -10.32 -12.95
C THR A 302 -34.82 -10.53 -11.46
N ALA A 303 -35.86 -11.30 -11.10
CA ALA A 303 -36.16 -11.68 -9.74
C ALA A 303 -35.13 -12.70 -9.21
N ASN A 304 -34.72 -13.68 -10.03
CA ASN A 304 -33.73 -14.70 -9.65
C ASN A 304 -32.34 -14.11 -9.47
N THR A 305 -31.93 -13.14 -10.32
CA THR A 305 -30.65 -12.46 -10.17
C THR A 305 -30.58 -11.67 -8.88
N LYS A 306 -31.65 -10.97 -8.48
CA LYS A 306 -31.72 -10.25 -7.20
C LYS A 306 -31.65 -11.20 -5.98
N LEU A 307 -32.29 -12.35 -6.06
CA LEU A 307 -32.22 -13.35 -4.99
C LEU A 307 -30.79 -13.90 -4.85
N LEU A 308 -30.11 -14.12 -5.97
CA LEU A 308 -28.74 -14.58 -5.99
C LEU A 308 -27.76 -13.53 -5.45
N ASP A 309 -27.97 -12.26 -5.82
CA ASP A 309 -27.20 -11.13 -5.26
C ASP A 309 -27.38 -11.01 -3.75
N ASN A 310 -28.62 -11.12 -3.26
CA ASN A 310 -28.92 -11.07 -1.84
C ASN A 310 -28.25 -12.22 -1.07
N TYR A 311 -28.31 -13.44 -1.62
CA TYR A 311 -27.69 -14.60 -1.00
C TYR A 311 -26.16 -14.48 -0.99
N TYR A 312 -25.54 -14.05 -2.09
CA TYR A 312 -24.12 -13.78 -2.17
C TYR A 312 -23.69 -12.73 -1.14
N ASN A 313 -24.38 -11.58 -1.08
CA ASN A 313 -24.07 -10.50 -0.15
C ASN A 313 -24.22 -10.97 1.31
N ALA A 314 -25.28 -11.72 1.64
CA ALA A 314 -25.49 -12.23 2.99
C ALA A 314 -24.33 -13.15 3.46
N VAL A 315 -23.81 -14.02 2.59
CA VAL A 315 -22.65 -14.87 2.90
C VAL A 315 -21.38 -14.05 3.05
N MET A 316 -21.14 -13.06 2.19
CA MET A 316 -19.94 -12.20 2.26
C MET A 316 -19.97 -11.27 3.47
N ASP A 317 -21.14 -10.76 3.85
CA ASP A 317 -21.33 -9.97 5.06
C ASP A 317 -20.99 -10.78 6.33
N CYS A 318 -21.37 -12.06 6.40
CA CYS A 318 -20.96 -12.94 7.49
C CYS A 318 -19.44 -13.04 7.63
N VAL A 319 -18.73 -13.24 6.52
CA VAL A 319 -17.25 -13.30 6.50
C VAL A 319 -16.66 -11.97 6.94
N THR A 320 -17.20 -10.86 6.46
CA THR A 320 -16.72 -9.50 6.77
C THR A 320 -16.93 -9.16 8.24
N VAL A 321 -18.14 -9.40 8.78
CA VAL A 321 -18.48 -9.11 10.17
C VAL A 321 -17.66 -9.98 11.13
N ALA A 322 -17.57 -11.30 10.87
CA ALA A 322 -16.78 -12.20 11.70
C ALA A 322 -15.29 -11.82 11.71
N SER A 323 -14.73 -11.47 10.55
CA SER A 323 -13.34 -11.04 10.43
C SER A 323 -13.07 -9.75 11.21
N ARG A 324 -13.93 -8.73 11.07
CA ARG A 324 -13.76 -7.44 11.76
C ARG A 324 -13.87 -7.54 13.27
N VAL A 325 -14.70 -8.46 13.78
CA VAL A 325 -14.92 -8.63 15.23
C VAL A 325 -13.80 -9.42 15.90
N CYS A 326 -13.26 -10.46 15.22
CA CYS A 326 -12.38 -11.43 15.86
C CYS A 326 -10.91 -11.29 15.48
N ILE A 327 -10.61 -10.65 14.33
CA ILE A 327 -9.25 -10.54 13.82
C ILE A 327 -8.67 -9.16 14.17
N PRO A 328 -7.44 -9.11 14.72
CA PRO A 328 -6.75 -7.85 14.97
C PRO A 328 -6.65 -7.03 13.68
N SER A 329 -6.86 -5.72 13.78
CA SER A 329 -6.67 -4.81 12.65
C SER A 329 -5.41 -3.99 12.83
N ARG A 330 -4.69 -3.74 11.73
CA ARG A 330 -3.60 -2.78 11.67
C ARG A 330 -3.90 -1.72 10.63
N MET A 331 -3.43 -0.51 10.84
CA MET A 331 -3.55 0.53 9.82
C MET A 331 -2.64 0.21 8.62
N CYS A 332 -3.13 0.54 7.42
CA CYS A 332 -2.36 0.39 6.18
C CYS A 332 -1.22 1.39 6.15
N ASN A 333 0.00 0.91 6.25
CA ASN A 333 1.20 1.70 6.00
C ASN A 333 1.53 1.65 4.51
N TYR A 334 0.96 2.54 3.72
CA TYR A 334 1.45 2.78 2.37
C TYR A 334 2.69 3.69 2.47
N ASN A 335 3.88 3.10 2.28
CA ASN A 335 5.16 3.79 2.11
C ASN A 335 5.72 4.58 3.30
N SER A 336 5.88 3.96 4.48
CA SER A 336 6.93 4.43 5.38
C SER A 336 8.06 3.41 5.43
N PRO A 337 9.30 3.78 5.06
CA PRO A 337 10.45 2.98 5.44
C PRO A 337 10.44 2.91 6.97
N SER A 338 10.39 1.71 7.54
CA SER A 338 10.58 1.57 8.99
C SER A 338 11.99 2.06 9.29
N TYR A 339 12.09 3.19 9.95
CA TYR A 339 13.36 3.73 10.46
C TYR A 339 13.83 2.93 11.69
N ALA A 340 13.93 1.62 11.54
CA ALA A 340 14.60 0.80 12.54
C ALA A 340 16.11 1.01 12.34
N ILE A 341 16.74 1.64 13.32
CA ILE A 341 18.20 1.77 13.36
C ILE A 341 18.78 0.35 13.39
N PRO A 342 19.59 -0.05 12.40
CA PRO A 342 20.20 -1.37 12.39
C PRO A 342 21.00 -1.60 13.67
N GLY A 343 20.81 -2.76 14.31
CA GLY A 343 21.45 -3.07 15.60
C GLY A 343 20.80 -2.42 16.84
N TRP A 344 19.65 -1.77 16.70
CA TRP A 344 18.94 -1.15 17.84
C TRP A 344 18.72 -2.13 18.99
N ASN A 345 18.17 -3.31 18.72
CA ASN A 345 17.89 -4.30 19.76
C ASN A 345 19.13 -4.87 20.41
N ASP A 346 20.24 -4.97 19.66
CA ASP A 346 21.46 -5.63 20.12
C ASP A 346 22.41 -4.67 20.85
N TYR A 347 22.40 -3.39 20.49
CA TYR A 347 23.42 -2.43 20.99
C TYR A 347 22.84 -1.21 21.71
N VAL A 348 21.60 -0.81 21.44
CA VAL A 348 21.06 0.49 21.88
C VAL A 348 19.95 0.34 22.90
N LYS A 349 19.03 -0.60 22.74
CA LYS A 349 17.81 -0.72 23.55
C LYS A 349 18.10 -0.72 25.07
N ASP A 350 18.97 -1.60 25.56
CA ASP A 350 19.29 -1.71 27.00
C ASP A 350 19.93 -0.44 27.52
N LYS A 351 20.74 0.25 26.69
CA LYS A 351 21.39 1.50 27.06
C LYS A 351 20.42 2.67 27.10
N HIS A 352 19.43 2.66 26.24
CA HIS A 352 18.34 3.62 26.24
C HIS A 352 17.45 3.46 27.48
N GLU A 353 17.05 2.24 27.83
CA GLU A 353 16.32 1.94 29.06
C GLU A 353 17.09 2.35 30.32
N ALA A 354 18.36 1.97 30.42
CA ALA A 354 19.21 2.36 31.56
C ALA A 354 19.38 3.89 31.66
N ALA A 355 19.49 4.61 30.54
CA ALA A 355 19.60 6.07 30.56
C ALA A 355 18.32 6.73 31.04
N ARG A 356 17.16 6.18 30.63
CA ARG A 356 15.83 6.61 31.02
C ARG A 356 15.62 6.42 32.54
N ASP A 357 15.91 5.23 33.05
CA ASP A 357 15.73 4.89 34.46
C ASP A 357 16.63 5.76 35.37
N ALA A 358 17.90 5.90 35.02
CA ALA A 358 18.82 6.76 35.76
C ALA A 358 18.43 8.25 35.73
N PHE A 359 17.83 8.72 34.63
CA PHE A 359 17.30 10.07 34.53
C PHE A 359 16.05 10.28 35.42
N LEU A 360 15.12 9.32 35.44
CA LEU A 360 13.94 9.36 36.31
C LEU A 360 14.34 9.38 37.80
N GLU A 361 15.29 8.50 38.19
CA GLU A 361 15.82 8.47 39.57
C GLU A 361 16.47 9.80 39.93
N TRP A 362 17.33 10.36 39.07
CA TRP A 362 17.94 11.67 39.28
C TRP A 362 16.93 12.77 39.43
N SER A 363 15.88 12.76 38.62
CA SER A 363 14.79 13.72 38.67
C SER A 363 13.98 13.61 39.97
N TYR A 364 13.64 12.36 40.38
CA TYR A 364 12.91 12.07 41.61
C TYR A 364 13.64 12.55 42.88
N LEU A 365 14.97 12.42 42.90
CA LEU A 365 15.82 12.85 44.03
C LEU A 365 16.14 14.35 44.06
N GLY A 366 15.38 15.16 43.31
CA GLY A 366 15.52 16.63 43.34
C GLY A 366 16.70 17.17 42.53
N ARG A 367 17.24 16.38 41.60
CA ARG A 367 18.28 16.75 40.63
C ARG A 367 19.57 17.22 41.26
N PRO A 368 20.23 16.40 42.07
CA PRO A 368 21.52 16.77 42.68
C PRO A 368 22.55 17.09 41.58
N ARG A 369 23.32 18.16 41.77
CA ARG A 369 24.38 18.59 40.83
C ARG A 369 25.69 17.85 41.00
N SER A 370 25.79 16.93 41.98
CA SER A 370 26.94 16.12 42.28
C SER A 370 26.49 14.84 43.01
N GLY A 371 27.38 13.84 43.11
CA GLY A 371 27.10 12.60 43.84
C GLY A 371 26.78 11.43 42.89
N PRO A 372 26.55 10.23 43.48
CA PRO A 372 26.48 8.97 42.72
C PRO A 372 25.38 8.96 41.66
N VAL A 373 24.19 9.48 41.99
CA VAL A 373 23.03 9.47 41.09
C VAL A 373 23.24 10.40 39.88
N TYR A 374 23.85 11.57 40.11
CA TYR A 374 24.22 12.49 39.01
C TYR A 374 25.26 11.86 38.07
N ILE A 375 26.29 11.23 38.63
CA ILE A 375 27.31 10.53 37.85
C ILE A 375 26.70 9.36 37.06
N LEU A 376 25.79 8.61 37.67
CA LEU A 376 25.09 7.50 37.01
C LEU A 376 24.27 8.00 35.83
N MET A 377 23.46 9.06 35.99
CA MET A 377 22.64 9.66 34.92
C MET A 377 23.55 10.14 33.77
N GLN A 378 24.61 10.85 34.04
CA GLN A 378 25.55 11.30 32.99
C GLN A 378 26.22 10.13 32.26
N ARG A 379 26.66 9.11 33.00
CA ARG A 379 27.32 7.93 32.44
C ARG A 379 26.39 7.12 31.54
N THR A 380 25.19 6.84 31.98
CA THR A 380 24.21 6.07 31.21
C THR A 380 23.77 6.83 29.94
N ARG A 381 23.54 8.14 30.03
CA ARG A 381 23.25 9.00 28.88
C ARG A 381 24.40 9.05 27.87
N ALA A 382 25.64 9.11 28.34
CA ALA A 382 26.83 9.05 27.47
C ALA A 382 26.94 7.70 26.77
N GLN A 383 26.67 6.59 27.47
CA GLN A 383 26.70 5.23 26.92
C GLN A 383 25.61 5.06 25.83
N PHE A 384 24.40 5.55 26.06
CA PHE A 384 23.32 5.57 25.06
C PHE A 384 23.74 6.35 23.82
N LYS A 385 24.22 7.59 23.95
CA LYS A 385 24.69 8.41 22.84
C LYS A 385 25.82 7.75 22.04
N LEU A 386 26.76 7.07 22.71
CA LEU A 386 27.87 6.34 22.07
C LEU A 386 27.35 5.13 21.27
N SER A 387 26.44 4.33 21.86
CA SER A 387 25.86 3.17 21.19
C SER A 387 25.05 3.58 19.94
N LEU A 388 24.29 4.67 20.03
CA LEU A 388 23.55 5.21 18.89
C LEU A 388 24.50 5.68 17.79
N ARG A 389 25.57 6.37 18.13
CA ARG A 389 26.60 6.81 17.18
C ARG A 389 27.29 5.61 16.53
N TYR A 390 27.62 4.56 17.30
CA TYR A 390 28.21 3.33 16.80
C TYR A 390 27.30 2.68 15.73
N CYS A 391 26.02 2.51 16.02
CA CYS A 391 25.08 1.94 15.05
C CYS A 391 24.97 2.76 13.77
N LYS A 392 24.94 4.09 13.87
CA LYS A 392 24.92 4.98 12.70
C LYS A 392 26.21 4.93 11.87
N GLN A 393 27.36 4.82 12.51
CA GLN A 393 28.68 4.75 11.83
C GLN A 393 28.92 3.40 11.16
N HIS A 394 28.33 2.32 11.69
CA HIS A 394 28.53 0.94 11.21
C HIS A 394 27.28 0.35 10.59
N GLU A 395 26.38 1.19 10.06
CA GLU A 395 25.08 0.78 9.53
C GLU A 395 25.20 -0.30 8.47
N ASP A 396 26.11 -0.13 7.50
CA ASP A 396 26.32 -1.12 6.42
C ASP A 396 26.85 -2.46 6.96
N LEU A 397 27.74 -2.43 7.95
CA LEU A 397 28.28 -3.62 8.60
C LEU A 397 27.18 -4.38 9.35
N LEU A 398 26.35 -3.66 10.13
CA LEU A 398 25.26 -4.26 10.90
C LEU A 398 24.17 -4.84 9.98
N ARG A 399 23.92 -4.21 8.85
CA ARG A 399 23.04 -4.75 7.81
C ARG A 399 23.61 -6.02 7.17
N ALA A 400 24.90 -6.04 6.89
CA ALA A 400 25.60 -7.23 6.36
C ALA A 400 25.60 -8.39 7.37
N ASP A 401 25.83 -8.13 8.65
CA ASP A 401 25.78 -9.13 9.73
C ASP A 401 24.37 -9.71 9.90
N ALA A 402 23.33 -8.89 9.81
CA ALA A 402 21.94 -9.35 9.85
C ALA A 402 21.59 -10.26 8.66
N LEU A 403 22.11 -9.96 7.47
CA LEU A 403 21.98 -10.82 6.29
C LEU A 403 22.74 -12.14 6.47
N ALA A 404 24.00 -12.10 6.92
CA ALA A 404 24.83 -13.28 7.16
C ALA A 404 24.20 -14.20 8.22
N SER A 405 23.69 -13.63 9.33
CA SER A 405 22.99 -14.36 10.39
C SER A 405 21.73 -15.07 9.87
N SER A 406 20.97 -14.39 9.00
CA SER A 406 19.77 -14.98 8.40
C SER A 406 20.10 -16.18 7.52
N VAL A 407 21.19 -16.13 6.76
CA VAL A 407 21.67 -17.27 5.95
C VAL A 407 22.16 -18.42 6.84
N SER A 408 22.97 -18.11 7.88
CA SER A 408 23.51 -19.12 8.80
C SER A 408 22.40 -19.88 9.52
N ASN A 409 21.33 -19.18 9.89
CA ASN A 409 20.15 -19.74 10.55
C ASN A 409 19.17 -20.40 9.59
N LYS A 410 19.47 -20.43 8.28
CA LYS A 410 18.59 -20.93 7.19
C LYS A 410 17.23 -20.25 7.16
N ASP A 411 17.11 -19.05 7.69
CA ASP A 411 15.88 -18.23 7.64
C ASP A 411 15.89 -17.36 6.37
N TYR A 412 15.62 -18.05 5.25
CA TYR A 412 15.59 -17.40 3.93
C TYR A 412 14.48 -16.34 3.80
N ARG A 413 13.41 -16.42 4.60
CA ARG A 413 12.37 -15.40 4.61
C ARG A 413 12.93 -14.08 5.18
N LYS A 414 13.54 -14.16 6.35
CA LYS A 414 14.19 -13.00 7.00
C LYS A 414 15.35 -12.45 6.18
N PHE A 415 16.10 -13.31 5.49
CA PHE A 415 17.14 -12.91 4.55
C PHE A 415 16.58 -12.02 3.44
N TRP A 416 15.55 -12.49 2.72
CA TRP A 416 14.93 -11.71 1.64
C TRP A 416 14.23 -10.45 2.13
N ASP A 417 13.61 -10.47 3.32
CA ASP A 417 13.04 -9.28 3.95
C ASP A 417 14.12 -8.23 4.24
N ASN A 418 15.30 -8.64 4.73
CA ASN A 418 16.44 -7.74 4.94
C ASN A 418 17.04 -7.22 3.64
N VAL A 419 17.14 -8.06 2.60
CA VAL A 419 17.57 -7.63 1.25
C VAL A 419 16.57 -6.62 0.67
N HIS A 420 15.28 -6.85 0.82
CA HIS A 420 14.25 -5.91 0.38
C HIS A 420 14.31 -4.59 1.15
N LYS A 421 14.54 -4.61 2.46
CA LYS A 421 14.76 -3.41 3.26
C LYS A 421 16.00 -2.64 2.84
N ALA A 422 17.12 -3.31 2.60
CA ALA A 422 18.36 -2.69 2.11
C ALA A 422 18.20 -2.08 0.70
N ASN A 423 17.42 -2.70 -0.17
CA ASN A 423 17.13 -2.18 -1.50
C ASN A 423 16.03 -1.10 -1.51
N ASN A 424 15.14 -1.09 -0.52
CA ASN A 424 14.06 -0.10 -0.41
C ASN A 424 14.53 1.26 0.15
N ASP A 425 15.75 1.37 0.67
CA ASP A 425 16.37 2.68 0.91
C ASP A 425 16.59 3.48 -0.39
N ARG A 426 16.52 2.79 -1.55
CA ARG A 426 16.21 3.41 -2.84
C ARG A 426 14.70 3.27 -3.08
N ALA A 427 13.90 4.04 -2.32
CA ALA A 427 12.46 4.14 -2.54
C ALA A 427 12.21 4.22 -4.05
N THR A 428 11.38 3.32 -4.58
CA THR A 428 10.81 3.53 -5.91
C THR A 428 10.01 4.82 -5.78
N LYS A 429 10.65 5.94 -6.12
CA LYS A 429 9.93 7.19 -6.29
C LYS A 429 8.98 6.93 -7.45
N TYR A 430 7.71 6.73 -7.17
CA TYR A 430 6.69 6.96 -8.17
C TYR A 430 6.88 8.40 -8.62
N SER A 431 6.79 8.65 -9.90
CA SER A 431 6.86 10.02 -10.39
C SER A 431 5.60 10.76 -9.94
N ASP A 432 5.76 11.97 -9.41
CA ASP A 432 4.64 12.87 -9.10
C ASP A 432 3.98 13.42 -10.39
N ILE A 433 4.56 13.09 -11.56
CA ILE A 433 4.07 13.47 -12.88
C ILE A 433 4.01 12.21 -13.74
N ILE A 434 2.84 11.90 -14.31
CA ILE A 434 2.62 10.82 -15.27
C ILE A 434 1.99 11.41 -16.53
N ASP A 435 2.67 11.24 -17.67
CA ASP A 435 2.22 11.71 -18.98
C ASP A 435 1.77 13.18 -18.97
N GLY A 436 2.51 14.04 -18.25
CA GLY A 436 2.23 15.46 -18.09
C GLY A 436 1.14 15.81 -17.06
N CYS A 437 0.46 14.83 -16.48
CA CYS A 437 -0.54 15.04 -15.44
C CYS A 437 0.11 15.13 -14.05
N VAL A 438 -0.35 16.06 -13.21
CA VAL A 438 0.14 16.30 -11.85
C VAL A 438 -1.02 16.13 -10.86
N GLY A 439 -0.74 15.51 -9.71
CA GLY A 439 -1.72 15.23 -8.66
C GLY A 439 -2.43 13.88 -8.82
N ASP A 440 -2.64 13.21 -7.69
CA ASP A 440 -3.07 11.81 -7.66
C ASP A 440 -4.39 11.55 -8.40
N THR A 441 -5.36 12.46 -8.31
CA THR A 441 -6.66 12.33 -9.01
C THR A 441 -6.49 12.40 -10.52
N ALA A 442 -5.77 13.41 -11.02
CA ALA A 442 -5.53 13.57 -12.45
C ALA A 442 -4.71 12.41 -13.03
N ILE A 443 -3.74 11.91 -12.26
CA ILE A 443 -2.94 10.73 -12.63
C ILE A 443 -3.80 9.46 -12.65
N ALA A 444 -4.68 9.25 -11.66
CA ALA A 444 -5.59 8.10 -11.61
C ALA A 444 -6.55 8.10 -12.81
N ASP A 445 -7.09 9.26 -13.19
CA ASP A 445 -7.96 9.42 -14.36
C ASP A 445 -7.20 9.20 -15.67
N ARG A 446 -5.96 9.70 -15.76
CA ARG A 446 -5.09 9.46 -16.92
C ARG A 446 -4.78 7.97 -17.11
N TRP A 447 -4.51 7.25 -16.01
CA TRP A 447 -4.37 5.79 -16.02
C TRP A 447 -5.64 5.09 -16.47
N ARG A 448 -6.82 5.51 -15.96
CA ARG A 448 -8.11 4.98 -16.38
C ARG A 448 -8.29 5.10 -17.89
N GLU A 449 -8.09 6.28 -18.47
CA GLU A 449 -8.19 6.49 -19.92
C GLU A 449 -7.23 5.61 -20.72
N HIS A 450 -5.99 5.48 -20.26
CA HIS A 450 -5.00 4.62 -20.90
C HIS A 450 -5.43 3.16 -20.90
N PHE A 451 -5.86 2.62 -19.76
CA PHE A 451 -6.27 1.21 -19.65
C PHE A 451 -7.63 0.96 -20.31
N GLU A 452 -8.57 1.89 -20.23
CA GLU A 452 -9.83 1.78 -20.94
C GLU A 452 -9.62 1.68 -22.45
N LYS A 453 -8.75 2.51 -23.03
CA LYS A 453 -8.37 2.41 -24.44
C LYS A 453 -7.67 1.08 -24.76
N LEU A 454 -6.79 0.60 -23.90
CA LEU A 454 -6.04 -0.65 -24.07
C LEU A 454 -6.99 -1.87 -24.08
N TYR A 455 -7.87 -1.95 -23.09
CA TYR A 455 -8.78 -3.08 -22.91
C TYR A 455 -10.07 -3.00 -23.73
N ASN A 456 -10.19 -2.01 -24.62
CA ASN A 456 -11.26 -1.86 -25.61
C ASN A 456 -10.68 -1.63 -27.02
N SER A 457 -9.46 -2.15 -27.29
CA SER A 457 -8.73 -1.94 -28.54
C SER A 457 -9.06 -2.96 -29.64
N VAL A 458 -9.65 -4.11 -29.27
CA VAL A 458 -9.99 -5.20 -30.20
C VAL A 458 -11.47 -5.11 -30.58
N ASP A 459 -11.74 -5.00 -31.87
CA ASP A 459 -13.11 -5.04 -32.39
C ASP A 459 -13.54 -6.48 -32.72
N ASP A 460 -14.35 -7.05 -31.85
CA ASP A 460 -14.94 -8.40 -31.98
C ASP A 460 -16.38 -8.39 -32.46
N SER A 461 -16.96 -7.24 -32.85
CA SER A 461 -18.37 -7.07 -33.15
C SER A 461 -18.90 -8.08 -34.20
N ASN A 462 -18.15 -8.31 -35.27
CA ASN A 462 -18.52 -9.26 -36.34
C ASN A 462 -18.41 -10.73 -35.91
N LEU A 463 -17.48 -11.04 -35.01
CA LEU A 463 -17.24 -12.43 -34.53
C LEU A 463 -18.21 -12.81 -33.41
N ARG A 464 -18.71 -11.83 -32.67
CA ARG A 464 -19.55 -12.04 -31.50
C ARG A 464 -20.86 -12.73 -31.82
N ALA A 465 -21.52 -12.32 -32.90
CA ALA A 465 -22.76 -12.94 -33.35
C ALA A 465 -22.54 -14.42 -33.73
N GLN A 466 -21.49 -14.72 -34.48
CA GLN A 466 -21.15 -16.10 -34.89
C GLN A 466 -20.77 -16.96 -33.64
N PHE A 467 -19.99 -16.43 -32.72
CA PHE A 467 -19.66 -17.13 -31.49
C PHE A 467 -20.90 -17.42 -30.64
N HIS A 468 -21.81 -16.46 -30.47
CA HIS A 468 -23.05 -16.68 -29.71
C HIS A 468 -23.96 -17.73 -30.35
N GLN A 469 -24.09 -17.75 -31.68
CA GLN A 469 -24.83 -18.81 -32.38
C GLN A 469 -24.24 -20.19 -32.11
N ARG A 470 -22.91 -20.32 -32.19
CA ARG A 470 -22.21 -21.58 -31.88
C ARG A 470 -22.39 -21.98 -30.40
N LEU A 471 -22.32 -21.02 -29.47
CA LEU A 471 -22.50 -21.29 -28.06
C LEU A 471 -23.92 -21.76 -27.75
N ILE A 472 -24.93 -21.13 -28.33
CA ILE A 472 -26.36 -21.56 -28.20
C ILE A 472 -26.54 -22.98 -28.73
N ALA A 473 -26.02 -23.31 -29.90
CA ALA A 473 -26.08 -24.66 -30.47
C ALA A 473 -25.38 -25.67 -29.54
N ALA A 474 -24.18 -25.35 -29.08
CA ALA A 474 -23.43 -26.23 -28.17
C ALA A 474 -24.17 -26.49 -26.84
N VAL A 475 -24.85 -25.49 -26.28
CA VAL A 475 -25.66 -25.63 -25.06
C VAL A 475 -26.92 -26.47 -25.33
N SER A 476 -27.55 -26.34 -26.51
CA SER A 476 -28.74 -27.12 -26.87
C SER A 476 -28.42 -28.59 -27.13
N ASP A 477 -27.27 -28.87 -27.76
CA ASP A 477 -26.92 -30.21 -28.22
C ASP A 477 -26.17 -31.04 -27.18
N ASN A 478 -25.39 -30.38 -26.31
CA ASN A 478 -24.43 -31.03 -25.42
C ASN A 478 -24.47 -30.48 -23.99
N TYR A 479 -25.63 -30.19 -23.44
CA TYR A 479 -25.74 -29.73 -22.07
C TYR A 479 -25.33 -30.83 -21.08
N ILE A 480 -24.14 -30.71 -20.51
CA ILE A 480 -23.67 -31.52 -19.40
C ILE A 480 -23.55 -30.63 -18.16
N ALA A 481 -24.36 -30.89 -17.15
CA ALA A 481 -24.32 -30.13 -15.92
C ALA A 481 -22.93 -30.28 -15.24
N VAL A 482 -22.34 -29.16 -14.89
CA VAL A 482 -21.15 -29.13 -14.03
C VAL A 482 -21.62 -29.07 -12.59
N ASN A 483 -21.15 -29.98 -11.76
CA ASN A 483 -21.51 -30.03 -10.34
C ASN A 483 -20.25 -29.86 -9.51
N ILE A 484 -20.08 -28.67 -8.93
CA ILE A 484 -18.98 -28.35 -8.02
C ILE A 484 -19.28 -28.96 -6.67
N THR A 485 -18.30 -29.65 -6.09
CA THR A 485 -18.40 -30.27 -4.76
C THR A 485 -17.70 -29.42 -3.70
N VAL A 486 -18.00 -29.68 -2.43
CA VAL A 486 -17.30 -29.05 -1.30
C VAL A 486 -15.80 -29.40 -1.32
N GLN A 487 -15.45 -30.60 -1.80
CA GLN A 487 -14.05 -31.03 -1.91
C GLN A 487 -13.28 -30.18 -2.94
N ASP A 488 -13.90 -29.84 -4.07
CA ASP A 488 -13.27 -28.96 -5.09
C ASP A 488 -12.91 -27.60 -4.49
N ILE A 489 -13.76 -27.07 -3.60
CA ILE A 489 -13.51 -25.81 -2.90
C ILE A 489 -12.36 -25.95 -1.92
N ILE A 490 -12.34 -27.02 -1.13
CA ILE A 490 -11.24 -27.29 -0.18
C ILE A 490 -9.91 -27.41 -0.94
N ASP A 491 -9.88 -28.17 -2.03
CA ASP A 491 -8.68 -28.35 -2.87
C ASP A 491 -8.23 -27.05 -3.51
N ALA A 492 -9.17 -26.19 -3.90
CA ALA A 492 -8.85 -24.86 -4.42
C ALA A 492 -8.29 -23.94 -3.33
N CYS A 493 -8.86 -23.97 -2.10
CA CYS A 493 -8.34 -23.23 -0.95
C CYS A 493 -6.91 -23.61 -0.60
N CYS A 494 -6.60 -24.92 -0.59
CA CYS A 494 -5.25 -25.43 -0.30
C CYS A 494 -4.18 -24.94 -1.29
N LYS A 495 -4.57 -24.56 -2.52
CA LYS A 495 -3.66 -24.05 -3.55
C LYS A 495 -3.43 -22.53 -3.45
N GLN A 496 -4.23 -21.80 -2.64
CA GLN A 496 -4.11 -20.34 -2.50
C GLN A 496 -2.93 -19.95 -1.62
N LYS A 497 -2.41 -18.74 -1.88
CA LYS A 497 -1.29 -18.17 -1.11
C LYS A 497 -1.83 -17.12 -0.14
N LEU A 498 -1.42 -17.22 1.13
CA LEU A 498 -1.71 -16.22 2.17
C LEU A 498 -0.91 -14.92 1.96
N GLY A 499 -1.31 -13.84 2.62
CA GLY A 499 -0.62 -12.55 2.61
C GLY A 499 -0.73 -11.78 1.29
N LYS A 500 -1.81 -11.99 0.52
CA LYS A 500 -2.06 -11.28 -0.73
C LYS A 500 -3.04 -10.11 -0.53
N ALA A 501 -2.89 -9.08 -1.37
CA ALA A 501 -3.76 -7.92 -1.34
C ALA A 501 -5.23 -8.31 -1.56
N CYS A 502 -6.12 -7.69 -0.78
CA CYS A 502 -7.57 -7.81 -0.92
C CYS A 502 -8.08 -7.11 -2.19
N GLY A 503 -9.18 -7.60 -2.73
CA GLY A 503 -9.92 -6.96 -3.82
C GLY A 503 -10.71 -5.72 -3.37
N PRO A 504 -11.58 -5.18 -4.26
CA PRO A 504 -12.45 -4.05 -3.94
C PRO A 504 -13.39 -4.26 -2.74
N ASP A 505 -13.72 -5.51 -2.43
CA ASP A 505 -14.58 -5.93 -1.32
C ASP A 505 -13.86 -5.96 0.05
N ASN A 506 -12.54 -5.76 0.08
CA ASN A 506 -11.68 -5.84 1.26
C ASN A 506 -11.73 -7.19 2.00
N ILE A 507 -12.22 -8.25 1.37
CA ILE A 507 -12.19 -9.60 1.92
C ILE A 507 -10.84 -10.24 1.60
N SER A 508 -10.15 -10.70 2.64
CA SER A 508 -8.87 -11.41 2.49
C SER A 508 -9.09 -12.89 2.17
N MET A 509 -8.12 -13.49 1.47
CA MET A 509 -8.15 -14.92 1.20
C MET A 509 -8.09 -15.75 2.51
N GLU A 510 -7.43 -15.24 3.53
CA GLU A 510 -7.35 -15.83 4.87
C GLU A 510 -8.74 -16.02 5.49
N GLY A 511 -9.64 -15.04 5.35
CA GLY A 511 -11.00 -15.14 5.83
C GLY A 511 -11.77 -16.32 5.22
N ILE A 512 -11.45 -16.68 3.98
CA ILE A 512 -12.06 -17.85 3.32
C ILE A 512 -11.35 -19.14 3.76
N ILE A 513 -10.01 -19.17 3.74
CA ILE A 513 -9.21 -20.37 4.05
C ILE A 513 -9.37 -20.80 5.52
N TYR A 514 -9.40 -19.86 6.46
CA TYR A 514 -9.64 -20.15 7.88
C TYR A 514 -11.13 -20.30 8.22
N GLY A 515 -12.01 -20.21 7.21
CA GLY A 515 -13.44 -20.42 7.35
C GLY A 515 -13.81 -21.82 7.82
N THR A 516 -15.10 -22.05 8.02
CA THR A 516 -15.68 -23.30 8.52
C THR A 516 -16.19 -24.17 7.38
N HIS A 517 -16.45 -25.43 7.65
CA HIS A 517 -17.08 -26.33 6.68
C HIS A 517 -18.45 -25.79 6.21
N ARG A 518 -19.19 -25.11 7.08
CA ARG A 518 -20.45 -24.44 6.73
C ARG A 518 -20.25 -23.35 5.65
N LEU A 519 -19.19 -22.54 5.76
CA LEU A 519 -18.85 -21.58 4.70
C LEU A 519 -18.63 -22.30 3.37
N TYR A 520 -17.87 -23.39 3.36
CA TYR A 520 -17.61 -24.15 2.12
C TYR A 520 -18.86 -24.73 1.50
N ILE A 521 -19.85 -25.15 2.31
CA ILE A 521 -21.17 -25.55 1.82
C ILE A 521 -21.88 -24.38 1.14
N HIS A 522 -21.93 -23.20 1.76
CA HIS A 522 -22.55 -22.01 1.15
C HIS A 522 -21.84 -21.60 -0.15
N LEU A 523 -20.50 -21.66 -0.20
CA LEU A 523 -19.74 -21.39 -1.41
C LEU A 523 -20.00 -22.43 -2.50
N CYS A 524 -20.12 -23.70 -2.15
CA CYS A 524 -20.49 -24.77 -3.07
C CYS A 524 -21.87 -24.51 -3.70
N LEU A 525 -22.87 -24.16 -2.90
CA LEU A 525 -24.20 -23.80 -3.37
C LEU A 525 -24.17 -22.59 -4.29
N LEU A 526 -23.47 -21.50 -3.89
CA LEU A 526 -23.33 -20.29 -4.70
C LEU A 526 -22.68 -20.58 -6.06
N PHE A 527 -21.59 -21.33 -6.11
CA PHE A 527 -20.86 -21.62 -7.34
C PHE A 527 -21.70 -22.49 -8.30
N ASN A 528 -22.46 -23.44 -7.78
CA ASN A 528 -23.39 -24.21 -8.60
C ASN A 528 -24.55 -23.35 -9.11
N LEU A 529 -25.07 -22.40 -8.32
CA LEU A 529 -26.07 -21.44 -8.76
C LEU A 529 -25.53 -20.49 -9.85
N PHE A 530 -24.27 -20.05 -9.75
CA PHE A 530 -23.62 -19.25 -10.79
C PHE A 530 -23.58 -19.98 -12.14
N LEU A 531 -23.20 -21.26 -12.12
CA LEU A 531 -23.20 -22.10 -13.32
C LEU A 531 -24.62 -22.32 -13.88
N LYS A 532 -25.57 -22.67 -13.00
CA LYS A 532 -26.95 -22.96 -13.39
C LYS A 532 -27.61 -21.75 -14.02
N HIS A 533 -27.54 -20.59 -13.38
CA HIS A 533 -28.20 -19.35 -13.84
C HIS A 533 -27.36 -18.55 -14.84
N CYS A 534 -26.12 -18.97 -15.12
CA CYS A 534 -25.16 -18.22 -15.94
C CYS A 534 -25.09 -16.73 -15.54
N TYR A 535 -24.98 -16.48 -14.25
CA TYR A 535 -24.99 -15.15 -13.66
C TYR A 535 -23.97 -15.02 -12.55
N LEU A 536 -23.33 -13.86 -12.47
CA LEU A 536 -22.40 -13.48 -11.41
C LEU A 536 -22.77 -12.09 -10.86
N PRO A 537 -22.76 -11.88 -9.55
CA PRO A 537 -22.98 -10.56 -8.95
C PRO A 537 -21.98 -9.52 -9.47
N THR A 538 -22.42 -8.27 -9.64
CA THR A 538 -21.56 -7.19 -10.13
C THR A 538 -20.33 -7.01 -9.24
N SER A 539 -20.50 -7.01 -7.91
CA SER A 539 -19.39 -6.91 -6.96
C SER A 539 -18.38 -8.04 -7.09
N PHE A 540 -18.81 -9.25 -7.48
CA PHE A 540 -17.93 -10.40 -7.74
C PHE A 540 -17.02 -10.19 -8.96
N MET A 541 -17.49 -9.46 -9.98
CA MET A 541 -16.78 -9.24 -11.24
C MET A 541 -15.86 -8.01 -11.21
N GLN A 542 -15.90 -7.21 -10.15
CA GLN A 542 -15.08 -6.01 -10.01
C GLN A 542 -13.63 -6.34 -9.68
N SER A 543 -12.72 -5.51 -10.19
CA SER A 543 -11.29 -5.57 -9.87
C SER A 543 -10.66 -4.18 -9.83
N THR A 544 -9.52 -4.08 -9.12
CA THR A 544 -8.72 -2.85 -9.04
C THR A 544 -7.41 -3.05 -9.77
N ILE A 545 -7.11 -2.22 -10.76
CA ILE A 545 -5.82 -2.18 -11.44
C ILE A 545 -4.87 -1.28 -10.66
N VAL A 546 -3.68 -1.79 -10.37
CA VAL A 546 -2.58 -1.03 -9.77
C VAL A 546 -1.44 -0.97 -10.79
N PRO A 547 -1.07 0.24 -11.27
CA PRO A 547 0.08 0.42 -12.15
C PRO A 547 1.38 0.14 -11.38
N LEU A 548 2.18 -0.85 -11.81
CA LEU A 548 3.48 -1.17 -11.22
C LEU A 548 4.61 -0.91 -12.21
N VAL A 549 5.66 -0.22 -11.75
CA VAL A 549 6.84 0.11 -12.56
C VAL A 549 7.51 -1.16 -13.11
N LYS A 550 7.73 -1.24 -14.43
CA LYS A 550 8.47 -2.33 -15.11
C LYS A 550 9.97 -2.19 -14.92
N ASN A 551 10.50 -1.00 -15.19
CA ASN A 551 11.92 -0.70 -15.11
C ASN A 551 12.14 0.55 -14.23
N LYS A 552 12.76 0.35 -13.08
CA LYS A 552 13.06 1.40 -12.10
C LYS A 552 14.06 2.46 -12.61
N ASN A 553 14.89 2.07 -13.57
CA ASN A 553 15.89 2.95 -14.20
C ASN A 553 15.39 3.57 -15.51
N GLY A 554 14.16 3.24 -15.93
CA GLY A 554 13.51 3.81 -17.11
C GLY A 554 12.81 5.12 -16.80
N ASP A 555 12.15 5.69 -17.80
CA ASP A 555 11.34 6.88 -17.63
C ASP A 555 10.09 6.55 -16.78
N LEU A 556 10.06 7.10 -15.57
CA LEU A 556 8.97 6.91 -14.62
C LEU A 556 7.76 7.80 -14.93
N THR A 557 7.87 8.74 -15.85
CA THR A 557 6.75 9.59 -16.30
C THR A 557 5.94 8.95 -17.41
N SER A 558 6.51 7.94 -18.09
CA SER A 558 5.90 7.27 -19.23
C SER A 558 4.93 6.16 -18.81
N LEU A 559 3.71 6.16 -19.35
CA LEU A 559 2.70 5.11 -19.17
C LEU A 559 3.20 3.72 -19.60
N ASP A 560 4.04 3.63 -20.62
CA ASP A 560 4.54 2.35 -21.14
C ASP A 560 5.52 1.63 -20.19
N ASN A 561 6.10 2.37 -19.23
CA ASN A 561 6.98 1.81 -18.20
C ASN A 561 6.23 1.15 -17.04
N TYR A 562 4.91 0.98 -17.14
CA TYR A 562 4.11 0.35 -16.08
C TYR A 562 3.38 -0.89 -16.57
N ARG A 563 3.10 -1.81 -15.62
CA ARG A 563 2.26 -3.01 -15.81
C ARG A 563 0.94 -2.81 -15.10
N ALA A 564 -0.15 -3.23 -15.74
CA ALA A 564 -1.49 -3.24 -15.17
C ALA A 564 -1.69 -4.50 -14.32
N ILE A 565 -1.45 -4.45 -13.02
CA ILE A 565 -1.72 -5.59 -12.15
C ILE A 565 -3.15 -5.50 -11.61
N ALA A 566 -4.00 -6.45 -12.02
CA ALA A 566 -5.38 -6.51 -11.57
C ALA A 566 -5.50 -7.28 -10.23
N ILE A 567 -6.10 -6.64 -9.24
CA ILE A 567 -6.43 -7.24 -7.95
C ILE A 567 -7.92 -7.52 -7.94
N SER A 568 -8.29 -8.79 -8.09
CA SER A 568 -9.68 -9.27 -8.01
C SER A 568 -10.04 -9.67 -6.58
N ASN A 569 -11.34 -9.78 -6.31
CA ASN A 569 -11.88 -10.26 -5.04
C ASN A 569 -11.39 -11.68 -4.70
N ALA A 570 -11.27 -11.98 -3.41
CA ALA A 570 -10.77 -13.27 -2.95
C ALA A 570 -11.67 -14.42 -3.43
N LEU A 571 -12.99 -14.25 -3.38
CA LEU A 571 -13.93 -15.27 -3.84
C LEU A 571 -13.87 -15.48 -5.36
N SER A 572 -13.66 -14.40 -6.15
CA SER A 572 -13.42 -14.53 -7.60
C SER A 572 -12.21 -15.39 -7.90
N LYS A 573 -11.08 -15.17 -7.20
CA LYS A 573 -9.85 -15.97 -7.36
C LYS A 573 -10.06 -17.44 -6.96
N LEU A 574 -10.83 -17.68 -5.89
CA LEU A 574 -11.17 -19.03 -5.47
C LEU A 574 -12.02 -19.73 -6.53
N PHE A 575 -13.03 -19.07 -7.06
CA PHE A 575 -13.87 -19.60 -8.13
C PHE A 575 -13.08 -19.88 -9.41
N GLU A 576 -12.19 -18.97 -9.81
CA GLU A 576 -11.24 -19.23 -10.91
C GLU A 576 -10.41 -20.49 -10.68
N ALA A 577 -9.94 -20.72 -9.44
CA ALA A 577 -9.17 -21.92 -9.08
C ALA A 577 -10.02 -23.19 -9.13
N VAL A 578 -11.30 -23.12 -8.77
CA VAL A 578 -12.26 -24.23 -8.92
C VAL A 578 -12.50 -24.52 -10.40
N ILE A 579 -12.84 -23.50 -11.21
CA ILE A 579 -13.07 -23.65 -12.65
C ILE A 579 -11.82 -24.20 -13.36
N ALA A 580 -10.62 -23.78 -12.96
CA ALA A 580 -9.37 -24.27 -13.52
C ALA A 580 -9.23 -25.81 -13.42
N GLN A 581 -9.83 -26.44 -12.42
CA GLN A 581 -9.79 -27.92 -12.27
C GLN A 581 -10.61 -28.61 -13.36
N TYR A 582 -11.69 -27.98 -13.83
CA TYR A 582 -12.55 -28.49 -14.91
C TYR A 582 -12.03 -28.15 -16.32
N LEU A 583 -11.07 -27.23 -16.42
CA LEU A 583 -10.45 -26.83 -17.69
C LEU A 583 -9.20 -27.63 -18.02
N GLN A 584 -8.58 -28.29 -17.04
CA GLN A 584 -7.37 -29.08 -17.24
C GLN A 584 -7.74 -30.41 -17.90
N SER A 585 -7.64 -30.48 -19.24
CA SER A 585 -7.50 -31.74 -19.94
C SER A 585 -6.02 -31.97 -20.23
N ASP A 586 -5.50 -33.19 -19.97
CA ASP A 586 -4.16 -33.65 -20.37
C ASP A 586 -4.12 -33.77 -21.90
N SER A 587 -4.05 -32.65 -22.61
CA SER A 587 -3.87 -32.70 -24.05
C SER A 587 -2.41 -32.55 -24.41
N ASP A 588 -1.91 -33.45 -25.26
CA ASP A 588 -0.57 -33.47 -25.86
C ASP A 588 -0.19 -32.16 -26.62
N PHE A 589 -1.14 -31.24 -26.81
CA PHE A 589 -1.02 -30.08 -27.67
C PHE A 589 -0.18 -28.92 -27.11
N ASP A 590 0.18 -28.96 -25.82
CA ASP A 590 0.95 -27.89 -25.20
C ASP A 590 2.45 -28.14 -25.14
N LYS A 591 2.99 -29.08 -25.92
CA LYS A 591 4.40 -29.52 -25.86
C LYS A 591 5.42 -28.37 -26.01
N PHE A 592 5.05 -27.31 -26.72
CA PHE A 592 5.96 -26.21 -27.05
C PHE A 592 5.87 -25.02 -26.06
N GLN A 593 4.84 -24.99 -25.19
CA GLN A 593 4.70 -23.98 -24.13
C GLN A 593 5.22 -24.53 -22.80
N PHE A 594 6.27 -23.92 -22.27
CA PHE A 594 6.90 -24.28 -21.00
C PHE A 594 6.40 -23.42 -19.83
N GLY A 595 5.93 -22.20 -20.13
CA GLY A 595 5.39 -21.29 -19.12
C GLY A 595 4.11 -21.81 -18.48
N PHE A 596 3.91 -21.46 -17.20
CA PHE A 596 2.72 -21.76 -16.41
C PHE A 596 2.48 -23.24 -16.12
N LYS A 597 3.38 -24.14 -16.49
CA LYS A 597 3.29 -25.56 -16.22
C LYS A 597 4.06 -25.98 -14.98
N ARG A 598 3.47 -26.85 -14.17
CA ARG A 598 4.11 -27.36 -12.96
C ARG A 598 5.35 -28.18 -13.32
N GLY A 599 6.47 -27.87 -12.65
CA GLY A 599 7.73 -28.58 -12.85
C GLY A 599 8.55 -28.11 -14.04
N LEU A 600 8.04 -27.26 -14.92
CA LEU A 600 8.77 -26.61 -16.00
C LEU A 600 9.27 -25.22 -15.62
N SER A 601 10.47 -24.85 -16.08
CA SER A 601 11.09 -23.57 -15.74
C SER A 601 11.79 -22.96 -16.97
N THR A 602 12.12 -21.68 -16.89
CA THR A 602 12.96 -20.99 -17.89
C THR A 602 14.32 -21.67 -18.06
N SER A 603 14.86 -22.28 -16.98
CA SER A 603 16.10 -23.04 -17.03
C SER A 603 16.04 -24.24 -17.98
N LEU A 604 14.86 -24.88 -18.08
CA LEU A 604 14.66 -25.98 -19.03
C LEU A 604 14.69 -25.48 -20.48
N CYS A 605 13.97 -24.36 -20.78
CA CYS A 605 14.01 -23.76 -22.11
C CYS A 605 15.42 -23.36 -22.51
N THR A 606 16.15 -22.66 -21.60
CA THR A 606 17.54 -22.26 -21.87
C THR A 606 18.48 -23.46 -22.06
N ASN A 607 18.25 -24.56 -21.33
CA ASN A 607 19.05 -25.78 -21.50
C ASN A 607 18.77 -26.43 -22.85
N ILE A 608 17.50 -26.56 -23.28
CA ILE A 608 17.14 -27.07 -24.61
C ILE A 608 17.77 -26.22 -25.71
N LEU A 609 17.64 -24.88 -25.61
CA LEU A 609 18.28 -23.97 -26.55
C LEU A 609 19.78 -24.18 -26.60
N LYS A 610 20.46 -24.22 -25.43
CA LYS A 610 21.90 -24.43 -25.35
C LYS A 610 22.33 -25.76 -26.01
N GLN A 611 21.67 -26.86 -25.65
CA GLN A 611 21.98 -28.18 -26.20
C GLN A 611 21.74 -28.24 -27.74
N THR A 612 20.69 -27.55 -28.22
CA THR A 612 20.43 -27.47 -29.67
C THR A 612 21.53 -26.69 -30.38
N VAL A 613 21.96 -25.56 -29.82
CA VAL A 613 23.07 -24.79 -30.38
C VAL A 613 24.37 -25.60 -30.36
N ASP A 614 24.71 -26.20 -29.23
CA ASP A 614 25.93 -27.01 -29.08
C ASP A 614 25.94 -28.21 -30.05
N TYR A 615 24.78 -28.87 -30.27
CA TYR A 615 24.66 -29.98 -31.22
C TYR A 615 25.03 -29.59 -32.66
N TYR A 616 24.58 -28.42 -33.11
CA TYR A 616 24.85 -27.92 -34.46
C TYR A 616 26.28 -27.37 -34.60
N THR A 617 26.71 -26.53 -33.64
CA THR A 617 28.05 -25.90 -33.72
C THR A 617 29.19 -26.92 -33.62
N THR A 618 29.07 -27.97 -32.78
CA THR A 618 30.06 -29.04 -32.69
C THR A 618 30.16 -29.86 -33.98
N ARG A 619 29.15 -29.81 -34.87
CA ARG A 619 29.11 -30.47 -36.17
C ARG A 619 29.45 -29.51 -37.33
N GLY A 620 29.97 -28.32 -37.01
CA GLY A 620 30.39 -27.34 -38.01
C GLY A 620 29.24 -26.60 -38.70
N SER A 621 28.04 -26.62 -38.11
CA SER A 621 26.87 -25.91 -38.65
C SER A 621 26.51 -24.68 -37.79
N HIS A 622 25.94 -23.65 -38.43
CA HIS A 622 25.50 -22.44 -37.77
C HIS A 622 24.08 -22.62 -37.17
N VAL A 623 23.77 -21.83 -36.15
CA VAL A 623 22.41 -21.71 -35.63
C VAL A 623 22.01 -20.26 -35.54
N PHE A 624 20.88 -19.94 -36.14
CA PHE A 624 20.23 -18.64 -36.11
C PHE A 624 19.07 -18.70 -35.13
N VAL A 625 19.03 -17.74 -34.21
CA VAL A 625 18.03 -17.66 -33.14
C VAL A 625 17.34 -16.31 -33.20
N CYS A 626 16.02 -16.31 -33.10
CA CYS A 626 15.24 -15.08 -32.96
C CYS A 626 14.43 -15.13 -31.67
N PHE A 627 14.66 -14.15 -30.80
CA PHE A 627 13.85 -13.91 -29.61
C PHE A 627 12.74 -12.94 -30.01
N VAL A 628 11.50 -13.40 -29.93
CA VAL A 628 10.31 -12.64 -30.34
C VAL A 628 9.55 -12.18 -29.11
N ASP A 629 9.31 -10.86 -29.01
CA ASP A 629 8.47 -10.23 -27.99
C ASP A 629 7.17 -9.74 -28.64
N PHE A 630 6.03 -9.93 -27.99
CA PHE A 630 4.75 -9.44 -28.47
C PHE A 630 4.36 -8.12 -27.77
N ASN A 631 3.70 -7.24 -28.50
CA ASN A 631 3.14 -6.03 -27.93
C ASN A 631 1.92 -6.36 -27.08
N LYS A 632 2.02 -6.16 -25.74
CA LYS A 632 0.90 -6.28 -24.80
C LYS A 632 0.06 -7.54 -25.04
N ALA A 633 0.72 -8.71 -25.17
CA ALA A 633 0.11 -9.96 -25.62
C ALA A 633 -1.13 -10.38 -24.81
N PHE A 634 -1.05 -10.29 -23.48
CA PHE A 634 -2.17 -10.62 -22.58
C PHE A 634 -3.33 -9.63 -22.70
N ASP A 635 -3.03 -8.37 -23.00
CA ASP A 635 -4.02 -7.30 -23.04
C ASP A 635 -4.79 -7.27 -24.37
N ASN A 636 -4.25 -7.89 -25.45
CA ASN A 636 -4.83 -7.91 -26.80
C ASN A 636 -5.62 -9.20 -27.13
N VAL A 637 -5.87 -10.06 -26.15
CA VAL A 637 -6.61 -11.31 -26.38
C VAL A 637 -8.06 -11.00 -26.72
N SER A 638 -8.55 -11.46 -27.90
CA SER A 638 -9.96 -11.43 -28.29
C SER A 638 -10.75 -12.46 -27.51
N HIS A 639 -11.79 -12.02 -26.79
CA HIS A 639 -12.64 -12.92 -26.00
C HIS A 639 -13.41 -13.89 -26.91
N CYS A 640 -13.96 -13.42 -28.03
CA CYS A 640 -14.71 -14.27 -28.96
C CYS A 640 -13.85 -15.37 -29.59
N LYS A 641 -12.62 -15.04 -30.01
CA LYS A 641 -11.68 -16.04 -30.55
C LYS A 641 -11.24 -17.02 -29.47
N LEU A 642 -10.96 -16.54 -28.26
CA LEU A 642 -10.57 -17.38 -27.13
C LEU A 642 -11.66 -18.40 -26.78
N PHE A 643 -12.90 -17.94 -26.61
CA PHE A 643 -14.00 -18.81 -26.20
C PHE A 643 -14.46 -19.74 -27.33
N SER A 644 -14.32 -19.34 -28.61
CA SER A 644 -14.49 -20.25 -29.74
C SER A 644 -13.48 -21.41 -29.70
N LYS A 645 -12.21 -21.12 -29.39
CA LYS A 645 -11.17 -22.15 -29.23
C LYS A 645 -11.46 -23.10 -28.05
N LEU A 646 -12.04 -22.60 -26.96
CA LEU A 646 -12.46 -23.46 -25.85
C LEU A 646 -13.60 -24.42 -26.26
N LEU A 647 -14.53 -23.98 -27.10
CA LEU A 647 -15.57 -24.85 -27.66
C LEU A 647 -14.98 -25.89 -28.63
N ASP A 648 -13.99 -25.49 -29.46
CA ASP A 648 -13.26 -26.41 -30.35
C ASP A 648 -12.50 -27.49 -29.58
N ASP A 649 -12.03 -27.16 -28.37
CA ASP A 649 -11.37 -28.08 -27.43
C ASP A 649 -12.36 -28.96 -26.63
N ASN A 650 -13.65 -28.92 -26.93
CA ASN A 650 -14.71 -29.60 -26.19
C ASN A 650 -14.77 -29.25 -24.70
N VAL A 651 -14.37 -28.04 -24.32
CA VAL A 651 -14.59 -27.54 -22.96
C VAL A 651 -16.10 -27.44 -22.72
N ASN A 652 -16.55 -27.84 -21.52
CA ASN A 652 -17.96 -27.85 -21.18
C ASN A 652 -18.62 -26.50 -21.49
N CYS A 653 -19.66 -26.53 -22.33
CA CYS A 653 -20.36 -25.34 -22.84
C CYS A 653 -20.97 -24.48 -21.73
N VAL A 654 -21.33 -25.04 -20.56
CA VAL A 654 -21.84 -24.31 -19.40
C VAL A 654 -20.73 -23.40 -18.82
N ILE A 655 -19.51 -23.92 -18.74
CA ILE A 655 -18.35 -23.15 -18.28
C ILE A 655 -18.03 -22.04 -19.28
N VAL A 656 -18.01 -22.35 -20.59
CA VAL A 656 -17.73 -21.35 -21.63
C VAL A 656 -18.78 -20.23 -21.60
N ARG A 657 -20.07 -20.58 -21.43
CA ARG A 657 -21.17 -19.62 -21.30
C ARG A 657 -20.99 -18.70 -20.09
N LEU A 658 -20.60 -19.25 -18.94
CA LEU A 658 -20.37 -18.44 -17.74
C LEU A 658 -19.13 -17.55 -17.89
N LEU A 659 -18.06 -18.03 -18.53
CA LEU A 659 -16.86 -17.23 -18.81
C LEU A 659 -17.20 -16.08 -19.79
N ASP A 660 -18.00 -16.31 -20.83
CA ASP A 660 -18.45 -15.24 -21.73
C ASP A 660 -19.27 -14.19 -20.98
N PHE A 661 -20.20 -14.61 -20.12
CA PHE A 661 -20.92 -13.68 -19.25
C PHE A 661 -19.97 -12.87 -18.35
N TRP A 662 -19.02 -13.54 -17.68
CA TRP A 662 -18.08 -12.89 -16.79
C TRP A 662 -17.21 -11.85 -17.51
N TYR A 663 -16.56 -12.27 -18.59
CA TYR A 663 -15.65 -11.41 -19.35
C TYR A 663 -16.37 -10.27 -20.09
N SER A 664 -17.67 -10.43 -20.40
CA SER A 664 -18.50 -9.38 -20.99
C SER A 664 -18.96 -8.33 -19.99
N ASN A 665 -19.03 -8.65 -18.69
CA ASN A 665 -19.55 -7.79 -17.63
C ASN A 665 -18.51 -7.42 -16.56
N GLN A 666 -17.23 -7.67 -16.82
CA GLN A 666 -16.17 -7.33 -15.89
C GLN A 666 -15.89 -5.83 -15.86
N GLU A 667 -15.75 -5.30 -14.66
CA GLU A 667 -15.56 -3.89 -14.37
C GLU A 667 -14.26 -3.65 -13.63
N CYS A 668 -13.50 -2.63 -14.02
CA CYS A 668 -12.23 -2.27 -13.41
C CYS A 668 -12.20 -0.82 -12.96
N ARG A 669 -11.43 -0.56 -11.89
CA ARG A 669 -11.04 0.77 -11.43
C ARG A 669 -9.53 0.84 -11.35
N VAL A 670 -8.96 2.03 -11.47
CA VAL A 670 -7.52 2.22 -11.26
C VAL A 670 -7.27 2.83 -9.91
N ARG A 671 -6.32 2.26 -9.16
CA ARG A 671 -5.84 2.83 -7.91
C ARG A 671 -4.44 3.40 -8.10
N TRP A 672 -4.30 4.68 -7.81
CA TRP A 672 -3.03 5.37 -7.73
C TRP A 672 -2.89 5.98 -6.34
N HIS A 673 -1.87 5.55 -5.59
CA HIS A 673 -1.73 5.85 -4.16
C HIS A 673 -3.06 5.58 -3.39
N ASN A 674 -3.66 6.65 -2.85
CA ASN A 674 -4.91 6.58 -2.07
C ASN A 674 -6.16 6.95 -2.90
N VAL A 675 -6.00 7.27 -4.19
CA VAL A 675 -7.10 7.65 -5.08
C VAL A 675 -7.51 6.47 -5.94
N VAL A 676 -8.83 6.30 -6.10
CA VAL A 676 -9.43 5.29 -6.98
C VAL A 676 -10.25 6.02 -8.05
N SER A 677 -10.01 5.70 -9.32
CA SER A 677 -10.75 6.27 -10.44
C SER A 677 -12.20 5.78 -10.51
N VAL A 678 -13.02 6.41 -11.35
CA VAL A 678 -14.30 5.82 -11.77
C VAL A 678 -14.07 4.50 -12.51
N SER A 679 -15.09 3.62 -12.49
CA SER A 679 -15.01 2.31 -13.14
C SER A 679 -15.13 2.39 -14.67
N PHE A 680 -14.57 1.39 -15.36
CA PHE A 680 -14.69 1.18 -16.79
C PHE A 680 -14.81 -0.30 -17.12
N MET A 681 -15.38 -0.62 -18.28
CA MET A 681 -15.59 -1.99 -18.75
C MET A 681 -14.36 -2.50 -19.52
N ILE A 682 -14.07 -3.80 -19.39
CA ILE A 682 -13.03 -4.50 -20.15
C ILE A 682 -13.68 -5.43 -21.17
N ARG A 683 -13.31 -5.29 -22.46
CA ARG A 683 -13.86 -6.07 -23.57
C ARG A 683 -12.83 -6.95 -24.30
N ASN A 684 -11.56 -6.79 -24.04
CA ASN A 684 -10.48 -7.65 -24.54
C ASN A 684 -9.39 -7.83 -23.48
N GLY A 685 -8.55 -8.80 -23.69
CA GLY A 685 -7.44 -9.12 -22.79
C GLY A 685 -7.81 -10.12 -21.68
N THR A 686 -6.77 -10.69 -21.09
CA THR A 686 -6.84 -11.52 -19.89
C THR A 686 -6.18 -10.80 -18.74
N ARG A 687 -6.83 -10.72 -17.59
CA ARG A 687 -6.36 -9.93 -16.43
C ARG A 687 -5.01 -10.41 -15.92
N GLN A 688 -4.02 -9.53 -15.86
CA GLN A 688 -2.73 -9.84 -15.24
C GLN A 688 -2.89 -9.96 -13.72
N GLY A 689 -2.81 -11.19 -13.20
CA GLY A 689 -3.04 -11.52 -11.78
C GLY A 689 -4.24 -12.43 -11.51
N SER A 690 -5.04 -12.79 -12.51
CA SER A 690 -6.07 -13.81 -12.46
C SER A 690 -5.47 -15.22 -12.46
N VAL A 691 -6.15 -16.18 -11.82
CA VAL A 691 -5.73 -17.59 -11.77
C VAL A 691 -5.92 -18.28 -13.12
N LEU A 692 -6.96 -17.90 -13.87
CA LEU A 692 -7.27 -18.47 -15.19
C LEU A 692 -6.44 -17.90 -16.33
N SER A 693 -5.97 -16.65 -16.23
CA SER A 693 -5.29 -15.97 -17.35
C SER A 693 -4.12 -16.73 -17.95
N PRO A 694 -3.24 -17.40 -17.17
CA PRO A 694 -2.17 -18.21 -17.71
C PRO A 694 -2.68 -19.35 -18.59
N TYR A 695 -3.71 -20.05 -18.15
CA TYR A 695 -4.31 -21.16 -18.90
C TYR A 695 -4.98 -20.64 -20.18
N LEU A 696 -5.81 -19.63 -20.07
CA LEU A 696 -6.54 -19.04 -21.20
C LEU A 696 -5.59 -18.47 -22.26
N PHE A 697 -4.52 -17.80 -21.84
CA PHE A 697 -3.49 -17.30 -22.77
C PHE A 697 -2.76 -18.45 -23.49
N SER A 698 -2.37 -19.50 -22.78
CA SER A 698 -1.73 -20.67 -23.38
C SER A 698 -2.62 -21.31 -24.44
N ARG A 699 -3.93 -21.41 -24.17
CA ARG A 699 -4.91 -21.89 -25.16
C ARG A 699 -5.06 -20.96 -26.35
N TYR A 700 -5.03 -19.66 -26.13
CA TYR A 700 -5.16 -18.66 -27.18
C TYR A 700 -4.05 -18.74 -28.23
N ILE A 701 -2.79 -18.92 -27.80
CA ILE A 701 -1.61 -18.96 -28.68
C ILE A 701 -1.27 -20.37 -29.19
N ARG A 702 -1.92 -21.43 -28.70
CA ARG A 702 -1.58 -22.83 -28.97
C ARG A 702 -1.48 -23.14 -30.46
N ASP A 703 -2.48 -22.75 -31.25
CA ASP A 703 -2.56 -23.06 -32.67
C ASP A 703 -1.44 -22.39 -33.46
N MET A 704 -1.11 -21.14 -33.10
CA MET A 704 0.04 -20.41 -33.65
C MET A 704 1.36 -21.15 -33.34
N LEU A 705 1.56 -21.60 -32.12
CA LEU A 705 2.74 -22.41 -31.75
C LEU A 705 2.78 -23.73 -32.52
N GLY A 706 1.64 -24.39 -32.65
CA GLY A 706 1.47 -25.62 -33.42
C GLY A 706 1.80 -25.44 -34.92
N ALA A 707 1.33 -24.36 -35.54
CA ALA A 707 1.62 -24.05 -36.94
C ALA A 707 3.13 -23.89 -37.19
N VAL A 708 3.85 -23.19 -36.29
CA VAL A 708 5.30 -23.05 -36.39
C VAL A 708 6.00 -24.40 -36.15
N ALA A 709 5.62 -25.14 -35.11
CA ALA A 709 6.23 -26.43 -34.77
C ALA A 709 6.08 -27.45 -35.86
N ASN A 710 4.93 -27.50 -36.54
CA ASN A 710 4.60 -28.44 -37.57
C ASN A 710 5.04 -28.00 -38.99
N SER A 711 5.65 -26.84 -39.13
CA SER A 711 6.11 -26.30 -40.43
C SER A 711 7.19 -27.11 -41.11
N GLN A 712 7.79 -28.06 -40.42
CA GLN A 712 8.96 -28.85 -40.87
C GLN A 712 10.17 -27.98 -41.23
N ILE A 713 10.23 -26.75 -40.74
CA ILE A 713 11.33 -25.82 -40.91
C ILE A 713 12.03 -25.68 -39.57
N GLY A 714 13.35 -25.44 -39.56
CA GLY A 714 14.12 -25.14 -38.33
C GLY A 714 15.13 -26.24 -37.99
N CYS A 715 15.67 -26.20 -36.79
CA CYS A 715 16.62 -27.17 -36.29
C CYS A 715 15.95 -28.52 -36.04
N LYS A 716 16.63 -29.61 -36.45
CA LYS A 716 16.17 -30.96 -36.26
C LYS A 716 17.22 -31.80 -35.53
N ILE A 717 16.84 -32.47 -34.47
CA ILE A 717 17.69 -33.42 -33.74
C ILE A 717 16.97 -34.77 -33.75
N ALA A 718 17.65 -35.82 -34.26
CA ALA A 718 17.01 -37.09 -34.57
C ALA A 718 15.81 -36.87 -35.51
N ASN A 719 14.63 -37.29 -35.13
CA ASN A 719 13.41 -37.09 -35.93
C ASN A 719 12.48 -36.00 -35.41
N GLN A 720 12.95 -35.14 -34.45
CA GLN A 720 12.14 -34.07 -33.87
C GLN A 720 12.66 -32.70 -34.30
N PHE A 721 11.73 -31.82 -34.68
CA PHE A 721 12.04 -30.43 -34.89
C PHE A 721 12.08 -29.69 -33.56
N ILE A 722 13.12 -28.88 -33.35
CA ILE A 722 13.30 -27.95 -32.24
C ILE A 722 13.40 -26.57 -32.87
N ASN A 723 12.27 -26.05 -33.32
CA ASN A 723 12.16 -24.82 -34.09
C ASN A 723 11.52 -23.70 -33.33
N ILE A 724 10.75 -23.99 -32.26
CA ILE A 724 10.11 -23.01 -31.38
C ILE A 724 10.18 -23.48 -29.92
N LEU A 725 10.48 -22.53 -29.04
CA LEU A 725 10.32 -22.65 -27.58
C LEU A 725 9.52 -21.48 -27.09
N ALA A 726 8.50 -21.71 -26.29
CA ALA A 726 7.64 -20.67 -25.74
C ALA A 726 7.65 -20.69 -24.21
N TYR A 727 7.81 -19.52 -23.58
CA TYR A 727 7.64 -19.35 -22.15
C TYR A 727 6.72 -18.15 -21.90
N ALA A 728 5.44 -18.41 -21.66
CA ALA A 728 4.38 -17.42 -21.67
C ALA A 728 4.29 -16.73 -23.05
N ASP A 729 4.49 -15.41 -23.08
CA ASP A 729 4.53 -14.57 -24.28
C ASP A 729 5.92 -14.45 -24.91
N ASP A 730 7.00 -14.90 -24.24
CA ASP A 730 8.35 -14.92 -24.78
C ASP A 730 8.53 -16.13 -25.69
N LEU A 731 8.89 -15.89 -26.95
CA LEU A 731 9.14 -16.96 -27.93
C LEU A 731 10.59 -16.94 -28.42
N VAL A 732 11.11 -18.15 -28.69
CA VAL A 732 12.41 -18.34 -29.31
C VAL A 732 12.25 -19.23 -30.54
N LEU A 733 12.59 -18.70 -31.72
CA LEU A 733 12.67 -19.44 -32.96
C LEU A 733 14.13 -19.88 -33.22
N ILE A 734 14.31 -21.11 -33.70
CA ILE A 734 15.63 -21.71 -33.86
C ILE A 734 15.73 -22.37 -35.25
N ALA A 735 16.70 -21.96 -36.05
CA ALA A 735 16.89 -22.46 -37.42
C ALA A 735 18.38 -22.66 -37.80
N PRO A 736 18.71 -23.59 -38.69
CA PRO A 736 20.07 -23.83 -39.10
C PRO A 736 20.57 -22.88 -40.21
N SER A 737 19.67 -22.05 -40.76
CA SER A 737 20.01 -21.03 -41.76
C SER A 737 19.16 -19.78 -41.62
N TRP A 738 19.67 -18.68 -42.14
CA TRP A 738 18.97 -17.42 -42.18
C TRP A 738 17.63 -17.52 -42.92
N ARG A 739 17.60 -18.19 -44.06
CA ARG A 739 16.39 -18.41 -44.85
C ARG A 739 15.34 -19.20 -44.07
N ALA A 740 15.73 -20.29 -43.43
CA ALA A 740 14.83 -21.08 -42.62
C ALA A 740 14.27 -20.26 -41.42
N LEU A 741 15.09 -19.39 -40.80
CA LEU A 741 14.60 -18.49 -39.74
C LEU A 741 13.58 -17.48 -40.27
N GLN A 742 13.83 -16.94 -41.48
CA GLN A 742 12.90 -15.98 -42.13
C GLN A 742 11.57 -16.67 -42.48
N ASP A 743 11.63 -17.93 -42.96
CA ASP A 743 10.41 -18.69 -43.25
C ASP A 743 9.64 -19.00 -41.95
N LEU A 744 10.29 -19.36 -40.84
CA LEU A 744 9.64 -19.52 -39.52
C LEU A 744 9.01 -18.22 -39.02
N LEU A 745 9.67 -17.07 -39.16
CA LEU A 745 9.12 -15.78 -38.83
C LEU A 745 7.88 -15.44 -39.66
N SER A 746 7.87 -15.77 -40.94
CA SER A 746 6.72 -15.57 -41.82
C SER A 746 5.52 -16.39 -41.39
N VAL A 747 5.72 -17.67 -41.03
CA VAL A 747 4.68 -18.56 -40.47
C VAL A 747 4.15 -17.99 -39.15
N LEU A 748 5.05 -17.60 -38.24
CA LEU A 748 4.68 -17.04 -36.95
C LEU A 748 3.85 -15.75 -37.13
N TYR A 749 4.32 -14.84 -37.98
CA TYR A 749 3.69 -13.54 -38.20
C TYR A 749 2.28 -13.65 -38.79
N SER A 750 2.10 -14.53 -39.79
CA SER A 750 0.78 -14.80 -40.38
C SER A 750 -0.21 -15.27 -39.32
N ASN A 751 0.17 -16.30 -38.55
CA ASN A 751 -0.72 -16.88 -37.51
C ASN A 751 -0.93 -15.93 -36.32
N ALA A 752 0.06 -15.11 -35.95
CA ALA A 752 -0.08 -14.10 -34.91
C ALA A 752 -1.10 -13.03 -35.28
N ASN A 753 -1.08 -12.55 -36.52
CA ASN A 753 -2.05 -11.56 -37.01
C ASN A 753 -3.49 -12.10 -37.01
N GLU A 754 -3.68 -13.39 -37.31
CA GLU A 754 -5.00 -14.01 -37.25
C GLU A 754 -5.61 -13.98 -35.83
N ILE A 755 -4.77 -13.95 -34.79
CA ILE A 755 -5.20 -13.87 -33.40
C ILE A 755 -4.94 -12.50 -32.75
N ASN A 756 -4.84 -11.43 -33.55
CA ASN A 756 -4.65 -10.05 -33.10
C ASN A 756 -3.38 -9.80 -32.25
N LEU A 757 -2.34 -10.62 -32.44
CA LEU A 757 -1.04 -10.41 -31.79
C LEU A 757 -0.07 -9.74 -32.77
N SER A 758 0.63 -8.71 -32.35
CA SER A 758 1.67 -8.03 -33.12
C SER A 758 3.02 -8.17 -32.45
N CYS A 759 4.05 -8.50 -33.26
CA CYS A 759 5.42 -8.57 -32.79
C CYS A 759 5.98 -7.19 -32.48
N ASN A 760 6.74 -7.06 -31.41
CA ASN A 760 7.44 -5.85 -31.04
C ASN A 760 8.79 -5.81 -31.76
N LEU A 761 8.85 -5.05 -32.86
CA LEU A 761 10.05 -4.95 -33.70
C LEU A 761 11.26 -4.37 -32.96
N ASN A 762 11.04 -3.48 -31.97
CA ASN A 762 12.12 -2.85 -31.22
C ASN A 762 12.75 -3.78 -30.17
N LYS A 763 12.03 -4.81 -29.73
CA LYS A 763 12.49 -5.78 -28.73
C LYS A 763 12.81 -7.15 -29.35
N THR A 764 12.33 -7.42 -30.55
CA THR A 764 12.64 -8.68 -31.24
C THR A 764 14.11 -8.65 -31.70
N VAL A 765 14.90 -9.63 -31.23
CA VAL A 765 16.35 -9.66 -31.45
C VAL A 765 16.75 -10.96 -32.14
N THR A 766 17.51 -10.86 -33.24
CA THR A 766 18.12 -12.01 -33.91
C THR A 766 19.60 -12.13 -33.54
N LYS A 767 20.05 -13.36 -33.31
CA LYS A 767 21.47 -13.69 -33.04
C LYS A 767 21.91 -14.86 -33.90
N ASN A 768 23.16 -14.77 -34.33
CA ASN A 768 23.86 -15.88 -35.00
C ASN A 768 24.98 -16.36 -34.08
N LYS A 769 25.10 -17.69 -33.93
CA LYS A 769 26.23 -18.32 -33.27
C LYS A 769 26.91 -19.27 -34.27
N ASN A 770 28.17 -18.94 -34.57
CA ASN A 770 29.06 -19.73 -35.40
C ASN A 770 29.68 -20.84 -34.56
#